data_c6e74cedac11625b20418af2d3c6b73e
#
_entry.id   c6e74cedac11625b20418af2d3c6b73e
#
_cell.length_a   1.000
_cell.length_b   1.000
_cell.length_c   1.000
_cell.angle_alpha   90.00
_cell.angle_beta   90.00
_cell.angle_gamma   90.00
#
_symmetry.space_group_name_H-M   'P 1'
#
loop_
_entity.id
_entity.type
_entity.pdbx_description
1 polymer ?
#
loop_
_entity_poly.entity_id
_entity_poly.type
_entity_poly.pdbx_seq_one_letter_code
_entity_poly.pdbx_strand_id
1 'polypeptide(L)'
;MSPLPIWAGGLGALALCFLFLPLAFMLGRVNWATLGATLATPEARDALGLSLRTCAVALGVDLLLGVPAALVLSRSWRGVRAARILVALPLSLPPVVAGIALLAAFGRRSTLGAFLSGAGLDIAFTTSAVVIAQVFVSLPFLIVTLESALRAREQGLDEMASSLGASPSRVFWRITLPTVLPGLGRGAALALARCLGEFGATLTFAGSMQGVTRTMPLQIYLARESDADLALALGVVLLGVAAAVVALTETPWGRLAFFLRVTRRGHTSASAAPAARPAAPFTPAGEAGEGVAVRVAGTVAARGWNVDAELRPGLVTAVVGHNGAGKSTLAQVIAGTLRVDSGTVSIGERVVDDAATFVPARRRGVAMVSQAPRIFTHMSVLSNVAFPLRVRGVGRTQARAAALEQLRAVGIADLAFKRASDLSGGQAARVAIARALVFRPEVLILDEPTAALDVEATAQVSAVLRERLAGAGITTLLVSHDIAEVLSLASHMIVMGEGRIVEDGEPARVLASPASVFAARLAGLNIVTGPALARPGMVGVRVGDGALWAAADSVGPGEESARVALTFPPEAVALSREEAHASPRSVLPGVVAGIDVDGSLVSVRVALAEGVLVTARVTASAWSDLGLGVGEGLWVSVKATQVRAIPVAESSEL
;
A
#
# COMPACT_ATOMS: atom_id res chain seq x y z
N MET A 1 -1.03 7.58 24.81
CA MET A 1 0.07 8.52 24.50
C MET A 1 1.06 8.42 25.65
N SER A 2 2.32 8.08 25.37
CA SER A 2 3.39 8.11 26.38
C SER A 2 3.56 9.54 26.89
N PRO A 3 3.79 9.75 28.20
CA PRO A 3 3.98 11.09 28.75
C PRO A 3 5.22 11.76 28.13
N LEU A 4 5.06 13.03 27.75
CA LEU A 4 6.19 13.82 27.21
C LEU A 4 7.24 14.04 28.28
N PRO A 5 8.54 14.00 27.95
CA PRO A 5 9.60 14.39 28.89
C PRO A 5 9.39 15.83 29.37
N ILE A 6 9.59 16.09 30.67
CA ILE A 6 9.33 17.40 31.29
C ILE A 6 10.12 18.52 30.60
N TRP A 7 11.38 18.25 30.20
CA TRP A 7 12.21 19.22 29.49
C TRP A 7 11.61 19.62 28.13
N ALA A 8 10.98 18.68 27.41
CA ALA A 8 10.35 18.97 26.13
C ALA A 8 9.12 19.88 26.30
N GLY A 9 8.34 19.69 27.38
CA GLY A 9 7.23 20.57 27.72
C GLY A 9 7.70 22.00 28.05
N GLY A 10 8.76 22.14 28.87
CA GLY A 10 9.32 23.44 29.22
C GLY A 10 9.90 24.22 28.05
N LEU A 11 10.74 23.58 27.23
CA LEU A 11 11.31 24.21 26.04
C LEU A 11 10.22 24.51 24.97
N GLY A 12 9.22 23.65 24.85
CA GLY A 12 8.07 23.88 23.93
C GLY A 12 7.24 25.10 24.37
N ALA A 13 6.96 25.24 25.66
CA ALA A 13 6.26 26.40 26.19
C ALA A 13 7.07 27.70 25.97
N LEU A 14 8.38 27.65 26.20
CA LEU A 14 9.28 28.79 25.96
C LEU A 14 9.27 29.22 24.48
N ALA A 15 9.34 28.25 23.58
CA ALA A 15 9.28 28.51 22.12
C ALA A 15 7.95 29.15 21.71
N LEU A 16 6.83 28.65 22.23
CA LEU A 16 5.51 29.24 21.99
C LEU A 16 5.41 30.65 22.53
N CYS A 17 5.86 30.89 23.78
CA CYS A 17 5.90 32.22 24.38
C CYS A 17 6.74 33.18 23.52
N PHE A 18 7.93 32.78 23.06
CA PHE A 18 8.78 33.58 22.19
C PHE A 18 8.08 33.97 20.87
N LEU A 19 7.33 33.07 20.27
CA LEU A 19 6.60 33.34 19.03
C LEU A 19 5.37 34.24 19.24
N PHE A 20 4.62 34.04 20.33
CA PHE A 20 3.40 34.80 20.58
C PHE A 20 3.61 36.15 21.25
N LEU A 21 4.70 36.34 22.00
CA LEU A 21 4.97 37.56 22.72
C LEU A 21 4.98 38.82 21.85
N PRO A 22 5.72 38.90 20.71
CA PRO A 22 5.70 40.04 19.83
C PRO A 22 4.31 40.36 19.26
N LEU A 23 3.54 39.30 18.91
CA LEU A 23 2.18 39.44 18.37
C LEU A 23 1.23 40.00 19.44
N ALA A 24 1.34 39.53 20.69
CA ALA A 24 0.54 40.04 21.80
C ALA A 24 0.82 41.52 22.08
N PHE A 25 2.09 41.90 22.08
CA PHE A 25 2.45 43.33 22.22
C PHE A 25 1.96 44.20 21.07
N MET A 26 2.02 43.69 19.86
CA MET A 26 1.48 44.38 18.68
C MET A 26 -0.04 44.60 18.82
N LEU A 27 -0.81 43.57 19.19
CA LEU A 27 -2.25 43.65 19.44
C LEU A 27 -2.61 44.60 20.59
N GLY A 28 -1.79 44.67 21.65
CA GLY A 28 -2.00 45.55 22.79
C GLY A 28 -1.72 47.04 22.50
N ARG A 29 -0.95 47.34 21.46
CA ARG A 29 -0.59 48.73 21.09
C ARG A 29 -1.52 49.34 20.06
N VAL A 30 -2.35 48.53 19.38
CA VAL A 30 -3.29 49.05 18.36
C VAL A 30 -4.45 49.78 19.02
N ASN A 31 -4.78 50.95 18.49
CA ASN A 31 -5.98 51.67 18.85
C ASN A 31 -7.21 51.09 18.14
N TRP A 32 -7.89 50.17 18.82
CA TRP A 32 -9.08 49.46 18.30
C TRP A 32 -10.26 50.38 17.97
N ALA A 33 -10.37 51.56 18.62
CA ALA A 33 -11.46 52.51 18.40
C ALA A 33 -11.35 53.19 17.02
N THR A 34 -10.12 53.43 16.53
CA THR A 34 -9.85 54.08 15.25
C THR A 34 -9.68 53.11 14.10
N LEU A 35 -9.56 51.78 14.37
CA LEU A 35 -9.27 50.77 13.35
C LEU A 35 -10.27 50.81 12.17
N GLY A 36 -11.57 50.97 12.47
CA GLY A 36 -12.62 51.05 11.43
C GLY A 36 -12.45 52.28 10.52
N ALA A 37 -12.10 53.42 11.08
CA ALA A 37 -11.82 54.64 10.32
C ALA A 37 -10.56 54.50 9.46
N THR A 38 -9.51 53.91 10.01
CA THR A 38 -8.25 53.60 9.31
C THR A 38 -8.47 52.72 8.11
N LEU A 39 -9.28 51.64 8.24
CA LEU A 39 -9.61 50.77 7.13
C LEU A 39 -10.56 51.39 6.11
N ALA A 40 -11.24 52.50 6.46
CA ALA A 40 -12.09 53.22 5.55
C ALA A 40 -11.30 54.20 4.64
N THR A 41 -10.02 54.41 4.91
CA THR A 41 -9.18 55.27 4.05
C THR A 41 -9.03 54.67 2.64
N PRO A 42 -8.97 55.50 1.57
CA PRO A 42 -8.79 55.02 0.19
C PRO A 42 -7.52 54.17 0.06
N GLU A 43 -6.42 54.59 0.66
CA GLU A 43 -5.12 53.94 0.60
C GLU A 43 -5.16 52.53 1.21
N ALA A 44 -5.81 52.37 2.37
CA ALA A 44 -5.97 51.07 3.04
C ALA A 44 -6.87 50.12 2.26
N ARG A 45 -7.98 50.63 1.73
CA ARG A 45 -8.92 49.83 0.91
C ARG A 45 -8.30 49.38 -0.41
N ASP A 46 -7.60 50.28 -1.11
CA ASP A 46 -6.92 49.95 -2.36
C ASP A 46 -5.85 48.88 -2.12
N ALA A 47 -5.00 49.05 -1.09
CA ALA A 47 -3.95 48.08 -0.75
C ALA A 47 -4.50 46.71 -0.32
N LEU A 48 -5.55 46.68 0.51
CA LEU A 48 -6.20 45.45 0.95
C LEU A 48 -6.90 44.75 -0.23
N GLY A 49 -7.68 45.51 -1.00
CA GLY A 49 -8.39 44.99 -2.17
C GLY A 49 -7.45 44.44 -3.24
N LEU A 50 -6.34 45.15 -3.52
CA LEU A 50 -5.32 44.70 -4.44
C LEU A 50 -4.63 43.43 -3.92
N SER A 51 -4.19 43.40 -2.65
CA SER A 51 -3.55 42.21 -2.05
C SER A 51 -4.45 40.98 -2.13
N LEU A 52 -5.72 41.09 -1.75
CA LEU A 52 -6.64 39.99 -1.79
C LEU A 52 -6.89 39.48 -3.21
N ARG A 53 -7.08 40.38 -4.18
CA ARG A 53 -7.29 40.01 -5.60
C ARG A 53 -6.06 39.33 -6.19
N THR A 54 -4.87 39.93 -6.03
CA THR A 54 -3.63 39.38 -6.58
C THR A 54 -3.27 38.06 -5.93
N CYS A 55 -3.42 37.90 -4.60
CA CYS A 55 -3.23 36.63 -3.89
C CYS A 55 -4.21 35.55 -4.35
N ALA A 56 -5.48 35.89 -4.58
CA ALA A 56 -6.46 34.92 -5.10
C ALA A 56 -6.09 34.45 -6.51
N VAL A 57 -5.66 35.33 -7.39
CA VAL A 57 -5.18 34.97 -8.74
C VAL A 57 -3.89 34.15 -8.64
N ALA A 58 -2.93 34.57 -7.82
CA ALA A 58 -1.68 33.85 -7.60
C ALA A 58 -1.95 32.42 -7.09
N LEU A 59 -2.83 32.24 -6.10
CA LEU A 59 -3.23 30.93 -5.61
C LEU A 59 -3.89 30.07 -6.70
N GLY A 60 -4.71 30.67 -7.56
CA GLY A 60 -5.30 29.97 -8.72
C GLY A 60 -4.22 29.44 -9.68
N VAL A 61 -3.20 30.25 -9.96
CA VAL A 61 -2.05 29.86 -10.79
C VAL A 61 -1.20 28.80 -10.08
N ASP A 62 -0.96 28.96 -8.78
CA ASP A 62 -0.24 27.98 -7.96
C ASP A 62 -0.92 26.62 -7.99
N LEU A 63 -2.24 26.57 -7.85
CA LEU A 63 -3.00 25.30 -7.93
C LEU A 63 -2.94 24.71 -9.34
N LEU A 64 -3.08 25.53 -10.38
CA LEU A 64 -3.06 25.07 -11.76
C LEU A 64 -1.71 24.46 -12.16
N LEU A 65 -0.60 25.07 -11.76
CA LEU A 65 0.75 24.63 -12.08
C LEU A 65 1.35 23.69 -11.04
N GLY A 66 1.10 23.95 -9.76
CA GLY A 66 1.70 23.24 -8.64
C GLY A 66 1.16 21.82 -8.47
N VAL A 67 -0.14 21.59 -8.70
CA VAL A 67 -0.70 20.23 -8.58
C VAL A 67 -0.10 19.27 -9.61
N PRO A 68 -0.04 19.60 -10.92
CA PRO A 68 0.64 18.74 -11.89
C PRO A 68 2.14 18.58 -11.60
N ALA A 69 2.81 19.65 -11.20
CA ALA A 69 4.24 19.60 -10.85
C ALA A 69 4.51 18.66 -9.67
N ALA A 70 3.74 18.75 -8.59
CA ALA A 70 3.85 17.86 -7.45
C ALA A 70 3.58 16.38 -7.82
N LEU A 71 2.60 16.13 -8.70
CA LEU A 71 2.32 14.78 -9.21
C LEU A 71 3.51 14.20 -10.01
N VAL A 72 4.18 15.00 -10.82
CA VAL A 72 5.36 14.57 -11.57
C VAL A 72 6.54 14.33 -10.63
N LEU A 73 6.77 15.23 -9.66
CA LEU A 73 7.87 15.13 -8.70
C LEU A 73 7.68 14.02 -7.68
N SER A 74 6.44 13.61 -7.39
CA SER A 74 6.17 12.48 -6.49
C SER A 74 6.56 11.13 -7.06
N ARG A 75 6.78 11.04 -8.39
CA ARG A 75 7.19 9.81 -9.08
C ARG A 75 8.71 9.69 -9.15
N SER A 76 9.20 8.43 -9.29
CA SER A 76 10.61 8.13 -9.52
C SER A 76 10.91 8.18 -11.02
N TRP A 77 11.79 9.11 -11.44
CA TRP A 77 12.31 9.19 -12.81
C TRP A 77 13.73 9.78 -12.80
N ARG A 78 14.47 9.56 -13.91
CA ARG A 78 15.83 10.09 -14.04
C ARG A 78 15.80 11.60 -14.02
N GLY A 79 16.53 12.24 -13.06
CA GLY A 79 16.56 13.70 -12.92
C GLY A 79 15.58 14.29 -11.90
N VAL A 80 14.69 13.51 -11.27
CA VAL A 80 13.72 14.05 -10.28
C VAL A 80 14.39 14.76 -9.11
N ARG A 81 15.61 14.34 -8.69
CA ARG A 81 16.37 15.00 -7.62
C ARG A 81 16.76 16.41 -8.01
N ALA A 82 17.28 16.59 -9.23
CA ALA A 82 17.64 17.92 -9.76
C ALA A 82 16.40 18.82 -9.90
N ALA A 83 15.29 18.29 -10.38
CA ALA A 83 14.02 19.03 -10.49
C ALA A 83 13.50 19.48 -9.11
N ARG A 84 13.62 18.67 -8.07
CA ARG A 84 13.26 19.05 -6.67
C ARG A 84 14.15 20.18 -6.16
N ILE A 85 15.46 20.11 -6.40
CA ILE A 85 16.39 21.17 -6.02
C ILE A 85 16.00 22.46 -6.74
N LEU A 86 15.73 22.41 -8.04
CA LEU A 86 15.32 23.57 -8.81
C LEU A 86 14.04 24.22 -8.28
N VAL A 87 13.03 23.42 -7.92
CA VAL A 87 11.79 23.91 -7.31
C VAL A 87 12.02 24.51 -5.92
N ALA A 88 12.99 23.99 -5.16
CA ALA A 88 13.29 24.49 -3.82
C ALA A 88 14.18 25.75 -3.83
N LEU A 89 14.89 26.06 -4.91
CA LEU A 89 15.79 27.23 -5.00
C LEU A 89 15.10 28.55 -4.63
N PRO A 90 13.90 28.87 -5.15
CA PRO A 90 13.23 30.14 -4.81
C PRO A 90 12.93 30.31 -3.31
N LEU A 91 12.81 29.19 -2.54
CA LEU A 91 12.59 29.25 -1.09
C LEU A 91 13.80 29.81 -0.33
N SER A 92 15.00 29.63 -0.88
CA SER A 92 16.26 30.09 -0.27
C SER A 92 16.71 31.47 -0.76
N LEU A 93 16.06 32.01 -1.81
CA LEU A 93 16.42 33.31 -2.34
C LEU A 93 15.92 34.46 -1.43
N PRO A 94 16.75 35.46 -1.11
CA PRO A 94 16.27 36.69 -0.49
C PRO A 94 15.20 37.35 -1.38
N PRO A 95 14.09 37.85 -0.82
CA PRO A 95 12.97 38.39 -1.60
C PRO A 95 13.38 39.48 -2.63
N VAL A 96 14.32 40.35 -2.27
CA VAL A 96 14.84 41.37 -3.18
C VAL A 96 15.57 40.76 -4.37
N VAL A 97 16.37 39.70 -4.15
CA VAL A 97 17.07 38.96 -5.22
C VAL A 97 16.09 38.29 -6.15
N ALA A 98 15.01 37.70 -5.60
CA ALA A 98 13.92 37.14 -6.40
C ALA A 98 13.29 38.21 -7.34
N GLY A 99 13.05 39.41 -6.82
CA GLY A 99 12.53 40.51 -7.62
C GLY A 99 13.50 40.98 -8.70
N ILE A 100 14.79 41.06 -8.42
CA ILE A 100 15.83 41.37 -9.43
C ILE A 100 15.86 40.30 -10.52
N ALA A 101 15.79 39.00 -10.15
CA ALA A 101 15.75 37.90 -11.11
C ALA A 101 14.52 37.98 -12.02
N LEU A 102 13.33 38.29 -11.45
CA LEU A 102 12.12 38.51 -12.24
C LEU A 102 12.22 39.71 -13.15
N LEU A 103 12.82 40.83 -12.68
CA LEU A 103 13.06 42.03 -13.52
C LEU A 103 14.06 41.73 -14.64
N ALA A 104 15.09 40.94 -14.38
CA ALA A 104 16.04 40.48 -15.40
C ALA A 104 15.39 39.55 -16.45
N ALA A 105 14.37 38.78 -16.07
CA ALA A 105 13.65 37.89 -16.98
C ALA A 105 12.55 38.62 -17.78
N PHE A 106 11.70 39.40 -17.08
CA PHE A 106 10.47 40.01 -17.64
C PHE A 106 10.51 41.52 -17.79
N GLY A 107 11.63 42.17 -17.43
CA GLY A 107 11.80 43.62 -17.61
C GLY A 107 11.83 44.03 -19.10
N ARG A 108 11.36 45.21 -19.43
CA ARG A 108 11.27 45.71 -20.82
C ARG A 108 12.59 45.63 -21.61
N ARG A 109 13.75 45.63 -20.92
CA ARG A 109 15.08 45.53 -21.53
C ARG A 109 15.61 44.12 -21.68
N SER A 110 14.91 43.11 -21.14
CA SER A 110 15.27 41.71 -21.32
C SER A 110 14.77 41.19 -22.68
N THR A 111 15.36 40.10 -23.18
CA THR A 111 14.93 39.47 -24.45
C THR A 111 13.48 39.00 -24.39
N LEU A 112 13.07 38.35 -23.29
CA LEU A 112 11.70 37.90 -23.11
C LEU A 112 10.73 39.07 -22.88
N GLY A 113 11.11 40.05 -22.05
CA GLY A 113 10.29 41.22 -21.79
C GLY A 113 10.10 42.10 -23.03
N ALA A 114 11.14 42.30 -23.86
CA ALA A 114 11.04 43.01 -25.13
C ALA A 114 10.12 42.31 -26.14
N PHE A 115 10.19 40.96 -26.22
CA PHE A 115 9.31 40.16 -27.04
C PHE A 115 7.84 40.31 -26.61
N LEU A 116 7.56 40.18 -25.30
CA LEU A 116 6.20 40.33 -24.74
C LEU A 116 5.66 41.74 -24.93
N SER A 117 6.49 42.78 -24.72
CA SER A 117 6.13 44.19 -24.95
C SER A 117 5.81 44.45 -26.42
N GLY A 118 6.57 43.84 -27.36
CA GLY A 118 6.27 43.86 -28.78
C GLY A 118 4.93 43.23 -29.16
N ALA A 119 4.46 42.26 -28.34
CA ALA A 119 3.13 41.66 -28.46
C ALA A 119 2.03 42.42 -27.69
N GLY A 120 2.32 43.61 -27.13
CA GLY A 120 1.38 44.43 -26.37
C GLY A 120 1.20 43.99 -24.91
N LEU A 121 2.06 43.09 -24.39
CA LEU A 121 2.00 42.56 -23.03
C LEU A 121 3.13 43.11 -22.16
N ASP A 122 2.95 44.35 -21.65
CA ASP A 122 3.86 44.92 -20.66
C ASP A 122 3.62 44.30 -19.28
N ILE A 123 4.64 43.61 -18.73
CA ILE A 123 4.54 42.92 -17.44
C ILE A 123 5.10 43.78 -16.30
N ALA A 124 6.35 44.24 -16.41
CA ALA A 124 7.01 44.98 -15.33
C ALA A 124 6.22 46.23 -14.94
N PHE A 125 6.15 46.53 -13.65
CA PHE A 125 5.44 47.70 -13.07
C PHE A 125 3.92 47.70 -13.28
N THR A 126 3.31 46.52 -13.42
CA THR A 126 1.86 46.32 -13.54
C THR A 126 1.33 45.40 -12.45
N THR A 127 0.00 45.29 -12.33
CA THR A 127 -0.65 44.30 -11.42
C THR A 127 -0.25 42.88 -11.78
N SER A 128 0.03 42.57 -13.06
CA SER A 128 0.53 41.25 -13.48
C SER A 128 1.90 40.94 -12.90
N ALA A 129 2.79 41.96 -12.76
CA ALA A 129 4.08 41.77 -12.10
C ALA A 129 3.91 41.41 -10.62
N VAL A 130 2.92 41.97 -9.92
CA VAL A 130 2.59 41.60 -8.54
C VAL A 130 2.21 40.12 -8.47
N VAL A 131 1.31 39.65 -9.33
CA VAL A 131 0.89 38.26 -9.39
C VAL A 131 2.06 37.32 -9.68
N ILE A 132 2.90 37.64 -10.66
CA ILE A 132 4.06 36.83 -11.03
C ILE A 132 5.06 36.75 -9.87
N ALA A 133 5.32 37.85 -9.17
CA ALA A 133 6.19 37.89 -8.00
C ALA A 133 5.62 36.98 -6.88
N GLN A 134 4.33 37.11 -6.61
CA GLN A 134 3.63 36.26 -5.63
C GLN A 134 3.71 34.79 -6.00
N VAL A 135 3.39 34.38 -7.24
CA VAL A 135 3.47 32.99 -7.73
C VAL A 135 4.91 32.48 -7.63
N PHE A 136 5.92 33.23 -8.06
CA PHE A 136 7.31 32.79 -8.00
C PHE A 136 7.75 32.40 -6.59
N VAL A 137 7.27 33.11 -5.58
CA VAL A 137 7.66 32.91 -4.18
C VAL A 137 6.75 31.88 -3.49
N SER A 138 5.48 31.76 -3.88
CA SER A 138 4.50 30.89 -3.21
C SER A 138 4.40 29.49 -3.80
N LEU A 139 4.55 29.34 -5.12
CA LEU A 139 4.42 28.08 -5.84
C LEU A 139 5.28 26.92 -5.26
N PRO A 140 6.55 27.16 -4.86
CA PRO A 140 7.38 26.12 -4.25
C PRO A 140 6.79 25.59 -2.94
N PHE A 141 6.15 26.40 -2.11
CA PHE A 141 5.51 25.96 -0.86
C PHE A 141 4.38 24.98 -1.12
N LEU A 142 3.54 25.27 -2.13
CA LEU A 142 2.47 24.36 -2.55
C LEU A 142 3.04 23.06 -3.09
N ILE A 143 4.03 23.11 -3.98
CA ILE A 143 4.62 21.92 -4.63
C ILE A 143 5.26 21.01 -3.59
N VAL A 144 6.13 21.52 -2.72
CA VAL A 144 6.86 20.73 -1.72
C VAL A 144 5.90 20.10 -0.71
N THR A 145 4.91 20.86 -0.25
CA THR A 145 3.92 20.34 0.72
C THR A 145 3.05 19.25 0.10
N LEU A 146 2.56 19.46 -1.13
CA LEU A 146 1.72 18.50 -1.82
C LEU A 146 2.51 17.26 -2.26
N GLU A 147 3.76 17.42 -2.73
CA GLU A 147 4.65 16.29 -3.03
C GLU A 147 4.86 15.40 -1.81
N SER A 148 5.14 15.99 -0.65
CA SER A 148 5.30 15.26 0.61
C SER A 148 4.03 14.48 0.96
N ALA A 149 2.85 15.09 0.83
CA ALA A 149 1.57 14.43 1.07
C ALA A 149 1.31 13.28 0.07
N LEU A 150 1.67 13.47 -1.21
CA LEU A 150 1.55 12.44 -2.26
C LEU A 150 2.47 11.24 -1.98
N ARG A 151 3.67 11.46 -1.44
CA ARG A 151 4.63 10.40 -1.11
C ARG A 151 4.30 9.69 0.20
N ALA A 152 3.71 10.37 1.15
CA ALA A 152 3.33 9.81 2.45
C ALA A 152 2.07 8.94 2.40
N ARG A 153 1.32 8.96 1.28
CA ARG A 153 0.11 8.13 1.16
C ARG A 153 0.47 6.66 0.99
N GLU A 154 -0.45 5.79 1.34
CA GLU A 154 -0.34 4.34 1.17
C GLU A 154 -0.05 3.98 -0.30
N GLN A 155 1.03 3.24 -0.51
CA GLN A 155 1.43 2.78 -1.83
C GLN A 155 0.49 1.69 -2.35
N GLY A 156 0.29 1.63 -3.69
CA GLY A 156 -0.52 0.61 -4.34
C GLY A 156 -2.03 0.89 -4.40
N LEU A 157 -2.55 1.98 -3.79
CA LEU A 157 -3.97 2.35 -3.96
C LEU A 157 -4.33 2.68 -5.41
N ASP A 158 -3.42 3.30 -6.16
CA ASP A 158 -3.62 3.63 -7.57
C ASP A 158 -3.63 2.37 -8.45
N GLU A 159 -2.75 1.42 -8.15
CA GLU A 159 -2.67 0.12 -8.82
C GLU A 159 -3.94 -0.69 -8.55
N MET A 160 -4.38 -0.71 -7.28
CA MET A 160 -5.62 -1.36 -6.88
C MET A 160 -6.83 -0.75 -7.61
N ALA A 161 -6.95 0.58 -7.67
CA ALA A 161 -8.04 1.23 -8.38
C ALA A 161 -7.98 0.94 -9.89
N SER A 162 -6.77 0.86 -10.46
CA SER A 162 -6.56 0.51 -11.86
C SER A 162 -6.95 -0.95 -12.16
N SER A 163 -6.62 -1.91 -11.29
CA SER A 163 -7.03 -3.32 -11.44
C SER A 163 -8.55 -3.48 -11.38
N LEU A 164 -9.22 -2.65 -10.59
CA LEU A 164 -10.68 -2.59 -10.54
C LEU A 164 -11.34 -1.90 -11.76
N GLY A 165 -10.54 -1.43 -12.74
CA GLY A 165 -11.01 -0.88 -14.01
C GLY A 165 -10.96 0.65 -14.11
N ALA A 166 -10.38 1.38 -13.13
CA ALA A 166 -10.31 2.83 -13.17
C ALA A 166 -9.29 3.35 -14.19
N SER A 167 -9.68 4.36 -15.00
CA SER A 167 -8.76 5.11 -15.83
C SER A 167 -7.87 6.03 -14.98
N PRO A 168 -6.65 6.42 -15.45
CA PRO A 168 -5.75 7.29 -14.70
C PRO A 168 -6.39 8.59 -14.21
N SER A 169 -7.20 9.25 -15.05
CA SER A 169 -7.94 10.46 -14.65
C SER A 169 -8.95 10.17 -13.55
N ARG A 170 -9.63 9.01 -13.59
CA ARG A 170 -10.62 8.63 -12.58
C ARG A 170 -9.94 8.25 -11.26
N VAL A 171 -8.75 7.62 -11.32
CA VAL A 171 -7.89 7.37 -10.13
C VAL A 171 -7.51 8.71 -9.51
N PHE A 172 -7.02 9.66 -10.30
CA PHE A 172 -6.65 10.99 -9.79
C PHE A 172 -7.82 11.68 -9.07
N TRP A 173 -8.97 11.86 -9.75
CA TRP A 173 -10.08 12.63 -9.18
C TRP A 173 -10.81 11.93 -8.02
N ARG A 174 -10.86 10.59 -7.99
CA ARG A 174 -11.65 9.85 -6.99
C ARG A 174 -10.85 9.21 -5.88
N ILE A 175 -9.56 8.96 -6.10
CA ILE A 175 -8.69 8.30 -5.11
C ILE A 175 -7.58 9.26 -4.68
N THR A 176 -6.72 9.69 -5.62
CA THR A 176 -5.52 10.48 -5.29
C THR A 176 -5.88 11.82 -4.67
N LEU A 177 -6.65 12.65 -5.37
CA LEU A 177 -6.98 14.00 -4.91
C LEU A 177 -7.75 14.02 -3.56
N PRO A 178 -8.81 13.21 -3.33
CA PRO A 178 -9.46 13.17 -2.04
C PRO A 178 -8.57 12.72 -0.88
N THR A 179 -7.61 11.83 -1.15
CA THR A 179 -6.69 11.33 -0.13
C THR A 179 -5.66 12.40 0.27
N VAL A 180 -5.18 13.20 -0.67
CA VAL A 180 -4.18 14.26 -0.42
C VAL A 180 -4.81 15.63 -0.18
N LEU A 181 -6.14 15.76 -0.22
CA LEU A 181 -6.84 17.03 -0.04
C LEU A 181 -6.45 17.79 1.24
N PRO A 182 -6.23 17.15 2.40
CA PRO A 182 -5.72 17.84 3.59
C PRO A 182 -4.32 18.43 3.37
N GLY A 183 -3.44 17.70 2.67
CA GLY A 183 -2.10 18.19 2.31
C GLY A 183 -2.15 19.34 1.30
N LEU A 184 -3.03 19.24 0.31
CA LEU A 184 -3.28 20.33 -0.65
C LEU A 184 -3.79 21.58 0.05
N GLY A 185 -4.73 21.44 1.00
CA GLY A 185 -5.25 22.56 1.79
C GLY A 185 -4.16 23.27 2.58
N ARG A 186 -3.30 22.49 3.28
CA ARG A 186 -2.14 23.04 4.01
C ARG A 186 -1.15 23.75 3.06
N GLY A 187 -0.83 23.12 1.94
CA GLY A 187 0.04 23.72 0.93
C GLY A 187 -0.51 25.02 0.36
N ALA A 188 -1.81 25.05 0.06
CA ALA A 188 -2.51 26.25 -0.42
C ALA A 188 -2.53 27.37 0.62
N ALA A 189 -2.72 27.05 1.90
CA ALA A 189 -2.67 28.02 2.98
C ALA A 189 -1.29 28.62 3.16
N LEU A 190 -0.25 27.80 3.15
CA LEU A 190 1.14 28.27 3.23
C LEU A 190 1.51 29.15 2.04
N ALA A 191 1.12 28.76 0.83
CA ALA A 191 1.29 29.55 -0.38
C ALA A 191 0.57 30.90 -0.28
N LEU A 192 -0.70 30.90 0.16
CA LEU A 192 -1.49 32.12 0.32
C LEU A 192 -0.93 33.03 1.43
N ALA A 193 -0.52 32.49 2.56
CA ALA A 193 0.12 33.27 3.62
C ALA A 193 1.44 33.91 3.13
N ARG A 194 2.19 33.18 2.30
CA ARG A 194 3.42 33.68 1.68
C ARG A 194 3.12 34.80 0.66
N CYS A 195 2.07 34.67 -0.16
CA CYS A 195 1.59 35.73 -1.06
C CYS A 195 1.21 36.98 -0.28
N LEU A 196 0.43 36.84 0.80
CA LEU A 196 -0.03 37.99 1.60
C LEU A 196 1.12 38.76 2.26
N GLY A 197 2.19 38.06 2.65
CA GLY A 197 3.38 38.67 3.26
C GLY A 197 4.45 39.10 2.26
N GLU A 198 4.22 38.95 0.93
CA GLU A 198 5.26 39.26 -0.05
C GLU A 198 5.45 40.78 -0.22
N PHE A 199 6.69 41.20 -0.03
CA PHE A 199 7.10 42.59 -0.05
C PHE A 199 8.28 42.87 -0.99
N GLY A 200 9.41 42.16 -0.79
CA GLY A 200 10.68 42.49 -1.41
C GLY A 200 10.71 42.27 -2.93
N ALA A 201 10.18 41.14 -3.40
CA ALA A 201 10.11 40.87 -4.84
C ALA A 201 9.09 41.78 -5.53
N THR A 202 7.97 42.09 -4.86
CA THR A 202 6.97 43.00 -5.39
C THR A 202 7.52 44.41 -5.52
N LEU A 203 8.21 44.93 -4.50
CA LEU A 203 8.81 46.28 -4.54
C LEU A 203 9.80 46.43 -5.69
N THR A 204 10.68 45.45 -5.89
CA THR A 204 11.74 45.54 -6.91
C THR A 204 11.25 45.30 -8.34
N PHE A 205 10.25 44.44 -8.54
CA PHE A 205 9.74 44.03 -9.85
C PHE A 205 8.51 44.83 -10.30
N ALA A 206 7.57 45.11 -9.38
CA ALA A 206 6.31 45.76 -9.67
C ALA A 206 6.28 47.26 -9.24
N GLY A 207 7.18 47.68 -8.34
CA GLY A 207 7.16 49.02 -7.77
C GLY A 207 6.05 49.20 -6.72
N SER A 208 5.68 50.49 -6.43
CA SER A 208 4.67 50.83 -5.43
C SER A 208 3.75 51.97 -5.91
N MET A 209 2.86 51.68 -6.82
CA MET A 209 1.86 52.62 -7.35
C MET A 209 0.50 52.34 -6.70
N GLN A 210 -0.11 53.34 -6.07
CA GLN A 210 -1.42 53.19 -5.41
C GLN A 210 -2.48 52.71 -6.40
N GLY A 211 -3.32 51.77 -5.96
CA GLY A 211 -4.39 51.16 -6.77
C GLY A 211 -3.92 50.20 -7.87
N VAL A 212 -2.62 50.12 -8.18
CA VAL A 212 -2.07 49.32 -9.29
C VAL A 212 -1.11 48.22 -8.79
N THR A 213 -0.09 48.60 -7.99
CA THR A 213 0.94 47.63 -7.52
C THR A 213 1.22 47.68 -6.02
N ARG A 214 0.68 48.68 -5.31
CA ARG A 214 0.90 48.88 -3.89
C ARG A 214 0.07 47.87 -3.07
N THR A 215 0.67 46.78 -2.71
CA THR A 215 0.07 45.75 -1.83
C THR A 215 0.06 46.19 -0.35
N MET A 216 -0.67 45.46 0.49
CA MET A 216 -0.77 45.74 1.93
C MET A 216 0.61 45.81 2.64
N PRO A 217 1.56 44.86 2.44
CA PRO A 217 2.91 44.99 3.00
C PRO A 217 3.64 46.27 2.52
N LEU A 218 3.48 46.65 1.27
CA LEU A 218 4.06 47.91 0.73
C LEU A 218 3.43 49.14 1.39
N GLN A 219 2.12 49.16 1.59
CA GLN A 219 1.43 50.25 2.30
C GLN A 219 1.86 50.34 3.76
N ILE A 220 2.01 49.20 4.47
CA ILE A 220 2.51 49.15 5.84
C ILE A 220 3.94 49.72 5.93
N TYR A 221 4.79 49.37 4.98
CA TYR A 221 6.16 49.88 4.91
C TYR A 221 6.22 51.37 4.76
N LEU A 222 5.42 51.97 3.84
CA LEU A 222 5.34 53.39 3.65
C LEU A 222 4.73 54.14 4.84
N ALA A 223 3.65 53.59 5.41
CA ALA A 223 2.99 54.16 6.59
C ALA A 223 3.93 54.20 7.81
N ARG A 224 4.84 53.21 7.96
CA ARG A 224 5.80 53.17 9.09
C ARG A 224 6.66 54.42 9.20
N GLU A 225 6.98 55.07 8.09
CA GLU A 225 7.83 56.29 8.05
C GLU A 225 7.05 57.55 8.38
N SER A 226 5.73 57.58 8.10
CA SER A 226 4.88 58.77 8.24
C SER A 226 3.92 58.68 9.44
N ASP A 227 3.37 57.49 9.73
CA ASP A 227 2.36 57.23 10.76
C ASP A 227 2.49 55.81 11.29
N ALA A 228 3.18 55.64 12.43
CA ALA A 228 3.44 54.35 13.06
C ALA A 228 2.16 53.65 13.55
N ASP A 229 1.14 54.41 13.95
CA ASP A 229 -0.13 53.88 14.44
C ASP A 229 -0.95 53.30 13.27
N LEU A 230 -0.95 53.96 12.12
CA LEU A 230 -1.51 53.46 10.88
C LEU A 230 -0.82 52.16 10.45
N ALA A 231 0.50 52.13 10.48
CA ALA A 231 1.27 50.92 10.12
C ALA A 231 0.93 49.73 11.02
N LEU A 232 0.82 49.95 12.35
CA LEU A 232 0.40 48.93 13.32
C LEU A 232 -1.02 48.42 13.06
N ALA A 233 -1.97 49.32 12.81
CA ALA A 233 -3.35 48.99 12.51
C ALA A 233 -3.47 48.10 11.24
N LEU A 234 -2.80 48.50 10.15
CA LEU A 234 -2.77 47.71 8.90
C LEU A 234 -2.06 46.36 9.09
N GLY A 235 -0.99 46.33 9.91
CA GLY A 235 -0.28 45.09 10.27
C GLY A 235 -1.15 44.09 11.01
N VAL A 236 -1.97 44.57 11.97
CA VAL A 236 -2.92 43.70 12.69
C VAL A 236 -4.01 43.14 11.77
N VAL A 237 -4.49 43.96 10.82
CA VAL A 237 -5.46 43.47 9.82
C VAL A 237 -4.84 42.41 8.92
N LEU A 238 -3.62 42.62 8.45
CA LEU A 238 -2.92 41.59 7.66
C LEU A 238 -2.68 40.31 8.44
N LEU A 239 -2.29 40.41 9.72
CA LEU A 239 -2.17 39.28 10.64
C LEU A 239 -3.50 38.57 10.83
N GLY A 240 -4.60 39.30 11.00
CA GLY A 240 -5.95 38.72 11.12
C GLY A 240 -6.37 37.96 9.87
N VAL A 241 -6.11 38.51 8.67
CA VAL A 241 -6.37 37.81 7.41
C VAL A 241 -5.53 36.53 7.30
N ALA A 242 -4.23 36.61 7.59
CA ALA A 242 -3.34 35.43 7.55
C ALA A 242 -3.77 34.36 8.57
N ALA A 243 -4.11 34.77 9.79
CA ALA A 243 -4.61 33.87 10.83
C ALA A 243 -5.93 33.19 10.41
N ALA A 244 -6.85 33.94 9.81
CA ALA A 244 -8.12 33.39 9.29
C ALA A 244 -7.89 32.35 8.20
N VAL A 245 -6.95 32.60 7.28
CA VAL A 245 -6.55 31.65 6.23
C VAL A 245 -6.00 30.36 6.83
N VAL A 246 -5.07 30.47 7.79
CA VAL A 246 -4.49 29.29 8.45
C VAL A 246 -5.55 28.53 9.25
N ALA A 247 -6.37 29.23 10.06
CA ALA A 247 -7.45 28.62 10.82
C ALA A 247 -8.47 27.87 9.94
N LEU A 248 -8.79 28.43 8.77
CA LEU A 248 -9.71 27.81 7.81
C LEU A 248 -9.17 26.46 7.30
N THR A 249 -7.86 26.34 7.14
CA THR A 249 -7.24 25.10 6.60
C THR A 249 -7.00 24.04 7.67
N GLU A 250 -6.82 24.40 8.93
CA GLU A 250 -6.70 23.47 10.05
C GLU A 250 -8.08 22.91 10.48
N THR A 251 -9.18 23.52 10.03
CA THR A 251 -10.52 23.04 10.34
C THR A 251 -10.77 21.71 9.62
N PRO A 252 -11.26 20.65 10.31
CA PRO A 252 -11.46 19.31 9.72
C PRO A 252 -12.70 19.24 8.83
N TRP A 253 -12.72 20.05 7.76
CA TRP A 253 -13.84 20.16 6.81
C TRP A 253 -14.28 18.81 6.23
N GLY A 254 -13.34 17.88 6.05
CA GLY A 254 -13.65 16.54 5.57
C GLY A 254 -14.53 15.73 6.54
N ARG A 255 -14.35 15.93 7.85
CA ARG A 255 -15.21 15.33 8.88
C ARG A 255 -16.56 16.03 8.92
N LEU A 256 -16.56 17.35 8.89
CA LEU A 256 -17.77 18.16 8.91
C LEU A 256 -18.66 17.91 7.67
N ALA A 257 -18.07 17.88 6.47
CA ALA A 257 -18.80 17.59 5.24
C ALA A 257 -19.35 16.15 5.20
N PHE A 258 -18.67 15.19 5.80
CA PHE A 258 -19.17 13.82 5.95
C PHE A 258 -20.37 13.78 6.92
N PHE A 259 -20.24 14.39 8.09
CA PHE A 259 -21.33 14.48 9.07
C PHE A 259 -22.56 15.17 8.49
N LEU A 260 -22.39 16.31 7.82
CA LEU A 260 -23.51 17.04 7.19
C LEU A 260 -24.19 16.24 6.06
N ARG A 261 -23.44 15.39 5.33
CA ARG A 261 -24.02 14.50 4.31
C ARG A 261 -24.75 13.30 4.94
N VAL A 262 -24.27 12.79 6.05
CA VAL A 262 -24.91 11.68 6.78
C VAL A 262 -26.15 12.16 7.52
N THR A 263 -26.09 13.30 8.22
CA THR A 263 -27.22 13.86 8.97
C THR A 263 -28.34 14.36 8.05
N ARG A 264 -28.05 14.97 6.90
CA ARG A 264 -29.07 15.30 5.89
C ARG A 264 -29.77 14.07 5.31
N ARG A 265 -29.18 12.87 5.37
CA ARG A 265 -29.82 11.62 4.95
C ARG A 265 -30.54 10.86 6.06
N GLY A 266 -30.22 11.13 7.32
CA GLY A 266 -30.91 10.55 8.48
C GLY A 266 -32.26 11.17 8.79
N HIS A 267 -32.56 12.33 8.21
CA HIS A 267 -33.86 13.02 8.42
C HIS A 267 -34.85 12.93 7.23
N THR A 268 -34.46 12.31 6.13
CA THR A 268 -35.47 11.78 5.21
C THR A 268 -35.93 10.46 5.78
N SER A 269 -36.96 10.57 6.66
CA SER A 269 -37.79 9.48 7.12
C SER A 269 -37.99 8.45 6.02
N ALA A 270 -38.12 7.21 6.45
CA ALA A 270 -38.77 6.14 5.71
C ALA A 270 -40.21 6.53 5.32
N SER A 271 -40.36 7.56 4.53
CA SER A 271 -41.53 7.73 3.68
C SER A 271 -41.30 6.70 2.58
N ALA A 272 -42.20 5.71 2.56
CA ALA A 272 -42.28 4.69 1.54
C ALA A 272 -42.07 5.36 0.17
N ALA A 273 -40.90 5.18 -0.40
CA ALA A 273 -40.66 5.47 -1.81
C ALA A 273 -41.72 4.66 -2.56
N PRO A 274 -42.48 5.25 -3.50
CA PRO A 274 -43.38 4.48 -4.34
C PRO A 274 -42.53 3.35 -4.91
N ALA A 275 -43.07 2.12 -4.85
CA ALA A 275 -42.42 0.91 -5.32
C ALA A 275 -41.83 1.20 -6.70
N ALA A 276 -40.57 1.54 -6.73
CA ALA A 276 -39.81 1.66 -7.96
C ALA A 276 -39.97 0.28 -8.61
N ARG A 277 -40.53 0.25 -9.81
CA ARG A 277 -40.51 -0.94 -10.66
C ARG A 277 -39.18 -1.62 -10.44
N PRO A 278 -39.16 -2.93 -10.14
CA PRO A 278 -37.88 -3.64 -10.00
C PRO A 278 -37.07 -3.33 -11.26
N ALA A 279 -36.02 -2.55 -11.10
CA ALA A 279 -35.02 -2.40 -12.16
C ALA A 279 -34.64 -3.84 -12.48
N ALA A 280 -34.71 -4.20 -13.76
CA ALA A 280 -34.32 -5.52 -14.23
C ALA A 280 -33.02 -5.89 -13.51
N PRO A 281 -32.93 -7.09 -12.92
CA PRO A 281 -31.73 -7.47 -12.18
C PRO A 281 -30.55 -7.26 -13.12
N PHE A 282 -29.50 -6.56 -12.63
CA PHE A 282 -28.24 -6.50 -13.35
C PHE A 282 -27.80 -7.96 -13.48
N THR A 283 -28.04 -8.53 -14.63
CA THR A 283 -27.45 -9.80 -15.05
C THR A 283 -26.08 -9.42 -15.61
N PRO A 284 -24.95 -9.63 -14.87
CA PRO A 284 -23.66 -9.58 -15.48
C PRO A 284 -23.68 -10.62 -16.60
N ALA A 285 -23.13 -10.29 -17.74
CA ALA A 285 -23.05 -11.23 -18.87
C ALA A 285 -22.40 -12.53 -18.40
N GLY A 286 -23.16 -13.64 -18.47
CA GLY A 286 -22.71 -15.00 -18.09
C GLY A 286 -23.53 -15.56 -16.94
N GLU A 287 -24.31 -16.60 -17.21
CA GLU A 287 -24.69 -17.67 -16.29
C GLU A 287 -23.41 -18.18 -15.61
N ALA A 288 -23.48 -18.88 -14.47
CA ALA A 288 -22.34 -19.52 -13.82
C ALA A 288 -21.56 -20.33 -14.87
N GLY A 289 -20.59 -19.67 -15.51
CA GLY A 289 -19.89 -20.21 -16.70
C GLY A 289 -18.86 -21.25 -16.23
N GLU A 290 -18.62 -22.21 -17.08
CA GLU A 290 -17.38 -22.97 -17.05
C GLU A 290 -16.25 -21.95 -16.97
N GLY A 291 -15.48 -21.88 -15.85
CA GLY A 291 -14.44 -20.89 -15.63
C GLY A 291 -13.46 -20.77 -16.81
N VAL A 292 -12.58 -19.81 -16.78
CA VAL A 292 -11.58 -19.61 -17.86
C VAL A 292 -10.22 -20.16 -17.44
N ALA A 293 -9.51 -20.87 -18.33
CA ALA A 293 -8.12 -21.26 -18.07
C ALA A 293 -7.22 -20.02 -18.07
N VAL A 294 -6.20 -20.00 -17.21
CA VAL A 294 -5.14 -18.99 -17.27
C VAL A 294 -3.82 -19.71 -17.55
N ARG A 295 -3.17 -19.38 -18.65
CA ARG A 295 -1.85 -19.93 -19.01
C ARG A 295 -0.82 -18.82 -18.95
N VAL A 296 0.28 -19.13 -18.30
CA VAL A 296 1.43 -18.24 -18.12
C VAL A 296 2.68 -19.00 -18.50
N ALA A 297 3.27 -18.70 -19.64
CA ALA A 297 4.56 -19.25 -20.04
C ALA A 297 5.48 -18.08 -20.36
N GLY A 298 6.40 -17.71 -19.44
CA GLY A 298 7.19 -16.50 -19.65
C GLY A 298 8.29 -16.25 -18.64
N THR A 299 9.10 -15.24 -18.94
CA THR A 299 10.25 -14.83 -18.12
C THR A 299 10.16 -13.37 -17.70
N VAL A 300 10.73 -13.07 -16.51
CA VAL A 300 11.01 -11.72 -16.02
C VAL A 300 12.47 -11.70 -15.54
N ALA A 301 13.37 -11.33 -16.45
CA ALA A 301 14.81 -11.45 -16.25
C ALA A 301 15.33 -10.69 -15.04
N ALA A 302 14.82 -9.46 -14.80
CA ALA A 302 15.19 -8.64 -13.65
C ALA A 302 14.88 -9.29 -12.29
N ARG A 303 14.07 -10.36 -12.27
CA ARG A 303 13.65 -11.09 -11.06
C ARG A 303 14.09 -12.56 -11.06
N GLY A 304 14.85 -13.00 -12.07
CA GLY A 304 15.22 -14.40 -12.23
C GLY A 304 14.02 -15.34 -12.38
N TRP A 305 12.84 -14.81 -12.80
CA TRP A 305 11.60 -15.53 -12.86
C TRP A 305 11.38 -16.16 -14.24
N ASN A 306 11.12 -17.48 -14.24
CA ASN A 306 10.83 -18.26 -15.44
C ASN A 306 9.79 -19.34 -15.10
N VAL A 307 8.54 -19.16 -15.51
CA VAL A 307 7.41 -19.99 -15.10
C VAL A 307 6.61 -20.42 -16.33
N ASP A 308 6.23 -21.70 -16.32
CA ASP A 308 5.20 -22.28 -17.17
C ASP A 308 4.12 -22.89 -16.26
N ALA A 309 2.97 -22.22 -16.17
CA ALA A 309 1.87 -22.55 -15.28
C ALA A 309 0.52 -22.50 -15.97
N GLU A 310 -0.38 -23.40 -15.58
CA GLU A 310 -1.77 -23.39 -15.98
C GLU A 310 -2.70 -23.40 -14.74
N LEU A 311 -3.55 -22.37 -14.62
CA LEU A 311 -4.66 -22.36 -13.67
C LEU A 311 -5.89 -22.98 -14.33
N ARG A 312 -6.43 -24.01 -13.72
CA ARG A 312 -7.57 -24.76 -14.26
C ARG A 312 -8.85 -23.93 -14.14
N PRO A 313 -9.75 -24.01 -15.17
CA PRO A 313 -11.00 -23.25 -15.20
C PRO A 313 -11.86 -23.46 -13.95
N GLY A 314 -12.31 -22.37 -13.33
CA GLY A 314 -13.25 -22.39 -12.20
C GLY A 314 -12.74 -23.02 -10.90
N LEU A 315 -11.46 -23.40 -10.84
CA LEU A 315 -10.84 -24.00 -9.66
C LEU A 315 -9.96 -23.01 -8.90
N VAL A 316 -9.70 -23.33 -7.63
CA VAL A 316 -8.74 -22.62 -6.79
C VAL A 316 -7.39 -23.32 -6.90
N THR A 317 -6.38 -22.63 -7.45
CA THR A 317 -4.99 -23.08 -7.46
C THR A 317 -4.21 -22.34 -6.40
N ALA A 318 -3.67 -23.04 -5.39
CA ALA A 318 -2.77 -22.47 -4.40
C ALA A 318 -1.35 -22.38 -4.97
N VAL A 319 -0.67 -21.27 -4.67
CA VAL A 319 0.76 -21.10 -4.95
C VAL A 319 1.49 -20.88 -3.64
N VAL A 320 2.39 -21.79 -3.34
CA VAL A 320 3.20 -21.79 -2.12
C VAL A 320 4.69 -21.72 -2.47
N GLY A 321 5.53 -21.31 -1.53
CA GLY A 321 6.98 -21.19 -1.73
C GLY A 321 7.59 -20.23 -0.72
N HIS A 322 8.91 -20.25 -0.55
CA HIS A 322 9.61 -19.33 0.35
C HIS A 322 9.47 -17.86 -0.07
N ASN A 323 9.87 -16.94 0.80
CA ASN A 323 9.89 -15.52 0.45
C ASN A 323 10.90 -15.28 -0.69
N GLY A 324 10.48 -14.56 -1.73
CA GLY A 324 11.30 -14.36 -2.92
C GLY A 324 11.15 -15.44 -4.00
N ALA A 325 10.42 -16.54 -3.77
CA ALA A 325 10.22 -17.63 -4.74
C ALA A 325 9.51 -17.21 -6.05
N GLY A 326 8.99 -15.96 -6.14
CA GLY A 326 8.34 -15.47 -7.36
C GLY A 326 6.81 -15.53 -7.37
N LYS A 327 6.16 -15.90 -6.24
CA LYS A 327 4.69 -15.98 -6.10
C LYS A 327 3.97 -14.67 -6.46
N SER A 328 4.41 -13.57 -5.86
CA SER A 328 3.82 -12.25 -6.14
C SER A 328 4.13 -11.77 -7.57
N THR A 329 5.22 -12.24 -8.19
CA THR A 329 5.53 -11.97 -9.59
C THR A 329 4.50 -12.65 -10.48
N LEU A 330 4.15 -13.91 -10.23
CA LEU A 330 3.09 -14.63 -10.94
C LEU A 330 1.74 -13.90 -10.80
N ALA A 331 1.39 -13.51 -9.58
CA ALA A 331 0.16 -12.74 -9.33
C ALA A 331 0.14 -11.40 -10.11
N GLN A 332 1.25 -10.65 -10.12
CA GLN A 332 1.37 -9.37 -10.83
C GLN A 332 1.34 -9.53 -12.36
N VAL A 333 1.94 -10.59 -12.89
CA VAL A 333 1.91 -10.93 -14.33
C VAL A 333 0.49 -11.24 -14.76
N ILE A 334 -0.25 -12.09 -14.05
CA ILE A 334 -1.65 -12.40 -14.36
C ILE A 334 -2.54 -11.14 -14.21
N ALA A 335 -2.35 -10.37 -13.15
CA ALA A 335 -3.09 -9.13 -12.92
C ALA A 335 -2.82 -8.05 -13.98
N GLY A 336 -1.71 -8.12 -14.72
CA GLY A 336 -1.31 -7.12 -15.71
C GLY A 336 -0.74 -5.84 -15.13
N THR A 337 -0.13 -5.94 -13.95
CA THR A 337 0.66 -4.87 -13.32
C THR A 337 2.15 -5.02 -13.59
N LEU A 338 2.58 -6.20 -14.01
CA LEU A 338 3.93 -6.51 -14.46
C LEU A 338 3.85 -7.17 -15.85
N ARG A 339 4.71 -6.78 -16.78
CA ARG A 339 4.85 -7.35 -18.11
C ARG A 339 5.91 -8.45 -18.10
N VAL A 340 5.70 -9.51 -18.90
CA VAL A 340 6.75 -10.50 -19.18
C VAL A 340 7.78 -9.92 -20.16
N ASP A 341 9.05 -10.28 -20.00
CA ASP A 341 10.11 -9.88 -20.94
C ASP A 341 10.08 -10.76 -22.19
N SER A 342 9.72 -12.05 -22.02
CA SER A 342 9.48 -12.99 -23.12
C SER A 342 8.43 -14.01 -22.72
N GLY A 343 7.76 -14.60 -23.72
CA GLY A 343 6.72 -15.60 -23.49
C GLY A 343 5.31 -15.07 -23.74
N THR A 344 4.29 -15.77 -23.22
CA THR A 344 2.89 -15.48 -23.46
C THR A 344 2.05 -15.68 -22.21
N VAL A 345 1.11 -14.78 -21.97
CA VAL A 345 0.07 -14.92 -20.95
C VAL A 345 -1.29 -14.88 -21.63
N SER A 346 -2.14 -15.87 -21.35
CA SER A 346 -3.51 -15.91 -21.86
C SER A 346 -4.55 -16.11 -20.76
N ILE A 347 -5.72 -15.54 -20.94
CA ILE A 347 -6.91 -15.72 -20.10
C ILE A 347 -8.04 -16.21 -21.03
N GLY A 348 -8.44 -17.46 -20.86
CA GLY A 348 -9.23 -18.17 -21.86
C GLY A 348 -8.48 -18.25 -23.18
N GLU A 349 -9.17 -17.92 -24.26
CA GLU A 349 -8.57 -17.85 -25.61
C GLU A 349 -7.83 -16.52 -25.89
N ARG A 350 -7.94 -15.54 -25.01
CA ARG A 350 -7.40 -14.20 -25.22
C ARG A 350 -5.97 -14.09 -24.72
N VAL A 351 -5.01 -13.82 -25.62
CA VAL A 351 -3.65 -13.40 -25.24
C VAL A 351 -3.70 -12.00 -24.64
N VAL A 352 -3.17 -11.87 -23.41
CA VAL A 352 -3.18 -10.63 -22.65
C VAL A 352 -1.78 -10.03 -22.46
N ASP A 353 -0.71 -10.81 -22.69
CA ASP A 353 0.67 -10.35 -22.68
C ASP A 353 1.53 -11.23 -23.58
N ASP A 354 2.22 -10.62 -24.53
CA ASP A 354 3.26 -11.25 -25.36
C ASP A 354 4.21 -10.18 -25.91
N ALA A 355 5.08 -10.52 -26.84
CA ALA A 355 6.03 -9.58 -27.45
C ALA A 355 5.33 -8.36 -28.09
N ALA A 356 4.15 -8.54 -28.71
CA ALA A 356 3.40 -7.52 -29.43
C ALA A 356 2.28 -6.90 -28.60
N THR A 357 1.68 -7.66 -27.70
CA THR A 357 0.44 -7.30 -26.99
C THR A 357 0.70 -7.09 -25.51
N PHE A 358 0.15 -6.02 -24.93
CA PHE A 358 0.03 -5.86 -23.49
C PHE A 358 -1.33 -5.28 -23.11
N VAL A 359 -2.17 -6.10 -22.53
CA VAL A 359 -3.47 -5.67 -22.01
C VAL A 359 -3.29 -5.21 -20.56
N PRO A 360 -3.52 -3.93 -20.25
CA PRO A 360 -3.36 -3.43 -18.88
C PRO A 360 -4.42 -4.02 -17.93
N ALA A 361 -4.12 -4.09 -16.62
CA ALA A 361 -4.94 -4.70 -15.57
C ALA A 361 -6.45 -4.34 -15.66
N ARG A 362 -6.76 -3.06 -15.92
CA ARG A 362 -8.15 -2.57 -16.03
C ARG A 362 -9.01 -3.25 -17.11
N ARG A 363 -8.40 -3.93 -18.08
CA ARG A 363 -9.07 -4.58 -19.23
C ARG A 363 -8.96 -6.10 -19.22
N ARG A 364 -8.28 -6.69 -18.20
CA ARG A 364 -8.07 -8.16 -18.15
C ARG A 364 -9.24 -8.94 -17.56
N GLY A 365 -10.19 -8.31 -16.88
CA GLY A 365 -11.27 -9.03 -16.17
C GLY A 365 -10.80 -9.68 -14.86
N VAL A 366 -9.62 -9.35 -14.40
CA VAL A 366 -8.98 -9.91 -13.19
C VAL A 366 -9.29 -9.02 -11.98
N ALA A 367 -9.64 -9.63 -10.85
CA ALA A 367 -9.69 -8.97 -9.54
C ALA A 367 -8.52 -9.46 -8.69
N MET A 368 -7.96 -8.56 -7.88
CA MET A 368 -6.89 -8.90 -6.94
C MET A 368 -7.25 -8.41 -5.54
N VAL A 369 -7.09 -9.29 -4.56
CA VAL A 369 -7.07 -8.97 -3.12
C VAL A 369 -5.63 -9.15 -2.67
N SER A 370 -4.98 -8.08 -2.27
CA SER A 370 -3.59 -8.08 -1.80
C SER A 370 -3.53 -8.28 -0.29
N GLN A 371 -2.38 -8.67 0.23
CA GLN A 371 -2.07 -8.90 1.65
C GLN A 371 -2.56 -7.73 2.54
N ALA A 372 -2.28 -6.49 2.16
CA ALA A 372 -2.97 -5.34 2.75
C ALA A 372 -4.31 -5.14 2.01
N PRO A 373 -5.46 -5.00 2.70
CA PRO A 373 -6.78 -4.87 2.07
C PRO A 373 -6.92 -3.68 1.10
N ARG A 374 -6.05 -2.67 1.20
CA ARG A 374 -6.00 -1.45 0.33
C ARG A 374 -7.38 -0.87 0.05
N ILE A 375 -8.15 -0.68 1.12
CA ILE A 375 -9.47 -0.07 1.03
C ILE A 375 -9.37 1.45 0.92
N PHE A 376 -10.31 2.09 0.24
CA PHE A 376 -10.35 3.55 0.07
C PHE A 376 -10.90 4.19 1.34
N THR A 377 -10.03 4.62 2.25
CA THR A 377 -10.35 5.09 3.61
C THR A 377 -11.24 6.34 3.64
N HIS A 378 -11.17 7.18 2.61
CA HIS A 378 -12.02 8.38 2.45
C HIS A 378 -13.46 8.07 2.00
N MET A 379 -13.76 6.81 1.65
CA MET A 379 -15.08 6.35 1.22
C MET A 379 -15.79 5.58 2.34
N SER A 380 -17.13 5.47 2.23
CA SER A 380 -17.87 4.49 3.02
C SER A 380 -17.62 3.06 2.52
N VAL A 381 -17.89 2.06 3.36
CA VAL A 381 -17.82 0.64 3.01
C VAL A 381 -18.63 0.34 1.74
N LEU A 382 -19.90 0.77 1.70
CA LEU A 382 -20.75 0.61 0.52
C LEU A 382 -20.16 1.24 -0.75
N SER A 383 -19.50 2.40 -0.62
CA SER A 383 -18.90 3.09 -1.75
C SER A 383 -17.63 2.39 -2.25
N ASN A 384 -16.87 1.76 -1.34
CA ASN A 384 -15.74 0.91 -1.69
C ASN A 384 -16.17 -0.27 -2.55
N VAL A 385 -17.19 -1.02 -2.10
CA VAL A 385 -17.69 -2.20 -2.82
C VAL A 385 -18.39 -1.81 -4.13
N ALA A 386 -19.13 -0.69 -4.17
CA ALA A 386 -19.75 -0.20 -5.40
C ALA A 386 -18.77 0.38 -6.42
N PHE A 387 -17.52 0.67 -6.03
CA PHE A 387 -16.54 1.37 -6.87
C PHE A 387 -16.26 0.66 -8.21
N PRO A 388 -15.98 -0.67 -8.26
CA PRO A 388 -15.69 -1.37 -9.51
C PRO A 388 -16.84 -1.30 -10.53
N LEU A 389 -18.09 -1.40 -10.08
CA LEU A 389 -19.27 -1.28 -10.92
C LEU A 389 -19.45 0.14 -11.46
N ARG A 390 -19.23 1.14 -10.61
CA ARG A 390 -19.30 2.56 -10.98
C ARG A 390 -18.25 2.95 -12.02
N VAL A 391 -17.09 2.34 -11.95
CA VAL A 391 -15.99 2.56 -12.89
C VAL A 391 -16.31 1.95 -14.26
N ARG A 392 -17.02 0.82 -14.27
CA ARG A 392 -17.51 0.13 -15.49
C ARG A 392 -18.78 0.74 -16.09
N GLY A 393 -19.29 1.87 -15.55
CA GLY A 393 -20.43 2.60 -16.09
C GLY A 393 -21.79 2.21 -15.52
N VAL A 394 -21.85 1.26 -14.58
CA VAL A 394 -23.11 0.85 -13.94
C VAL A 394 -23.74 2.03 -13.17
N GLY A 395 -25.05 2.22 -13.29
CA GLY A 395 -25.80 3.28 -12.63
C GLY A 395 -25.61 3.29 -11.10
N ARG A 396 -25.70 4.47 -10.46
CA ARG A 396 -25.39 4.61 -9.03
C ARG A 396 -26.30 3.77 -8.13
N THR A 397 -27.58 3.73 -8.44
CA THR A 397 -28.56 2.97 -7.66
C THR A 397 -28.31 1.48 -7.76
N GLN A 398 -28.12 0.98 -8.97
CA GLN A 398 -27.85 -0.43 -9.25
C GLN A 398 -26.52 -0.90 -8.65
N ALA A 399 -25.44 -0.10 -8.81
CA ALA A 399 -24.14 -0.41 -8.20
C ALA A 399 -24.20 -0.47 -6.66
N ARG A 400 -25.03 0.38 -6.04
CA ARG A 400 -25.26 0.36 -4.58
C ARG A 400 -26.07 -0.85 -4.14
N ALA A 401 -27.09 -1.23 -4.89
CA ALA A 401 -27.89 -2.41 -4.59
C ALA A 401 -27.03 -3.68 -4.63
N ALA A 402 -26.26 -3.87 -5.72
CA ALA A 402 -25.33 -4.98 -5.86
C ALA A 402 -24.24 -5.00 -4.77
N ALA A 403 -23.69 -3.83 -4.42
CA ALA A 403 -22.72 -3.72 -3.35
C ALA A 403 -23.31 -4.08 -1.98
N LEU A 404 -24.54 -3.69 -1.69
CA LEU A 404 -25.20 -4.05 -0.44
C LEU A 404 -25.50 -5.55 -0.36
N GLU A 405 -25.88 -6.16 -1.46
CA GLU A 405 -26.05 -7.61 -1.58
C GLU A 405 -24.73 -8.35 -1.28
N GLN A 406 -23.61 -7.91 -1.87
CA GLN A 406 -22.30 -8.48 -1.58
C GLN A 406 -21.87 -8.29 -0.11
N LEU A 407 -22.17 -7.12 0.49
CA LEU A 407 -21.90 -6.89 1.91
C LEU A 407 -22.72 -7.79 2.83
N ARG A 408 -23.96 -8.12 2.45
CA ARG A 408 -24.77 -9.14 3.17
C ARG A 408 -24.14 -10.53 3.05
N ALA A 409 -23.70 -10.89 1.85
CA ALA A 409 -23.08 -12.19 1.58
C ALA A 409 -21.75 -12.42 2.33
N VAL A 410 -21.03 -11.35 2.68
CA VAL A 410 -19.81 -11.43 3.51
C VAL A 410 -20.06 -11.06 4.99
N GLY A 411 -21.32 -10.92 5.41
CA GLY A 411 -21.71 -10.74 6.81
C GLY A 411 -21.35 -9.39 7.45
N ILE A 412 -21.27 -8.27 6.65
CA ILE A 412 -20.93 -6.93 7.13
C ILE A 412 -21.84 -5.83 6.57
N ALA A 413 -23.08 -6.15 6.27
CA ALA A 413 -24.04 -5.18 5.71
C ALA A 413 -24.38 -4.03 6.67
N ASP A 414 -24.36 -4.27 7.96
CA ASP A 414 -24.53 -3.29 9.04
C ASP A 414 -23.48 -2.17 8.98
N LEU A 415 -22.28 -2.45 8.47
CA LEU A 415 -21.19 -1.50 8.33
C LEU A 415 -21.25 -0.69 7.01
N ALA A 416 -22.25 -0.89 6.15
CA ALA A 416 -22.31 -0.31 4.81
C ALA A 416 -22.08 1.21 4.75
N PHE A 417 -22.58 1.94 5.76
CA PHE A 417 -22.49 3.40 5.83
C PHE A 417 -21.32 3.90 6.67
N LYS A 418 -20.60 3.01 7.37
CA LYS A 418 -19.42 3.35 8.16
C LYS A 418 -18.29 3.80 7.25
N ARG A 419 -17.37 4.63 7.77
CA ARG A 419 -16.12 4.96 7.05
C ARG A 419 -15.23 3.74 7.02
N ALA A 420 -14.55 3.53 5.89
CA ALA A 420 -13.63 2.43 5.74
C ALA A 420 -12.37 2.60 6.64
N SER A 421 -12.04 3.83 7.05
CA SER A 421 -10.97 4.10 8.03
C SER A 421 -11.22 3.54 9.43
N ASP A 422 -12.49 3.22 9.76
CA ASP A 422 -12.91 2.86 11.12
C ASP A 422 -13.15 1.36 11.28
N LEU A 423 -12.65 0.55 10.32
CA LEU A 423 -12.79 -0.89 10.29
C LEU A 423 -11.63 -1.60 10.99
N SER A 424 -11.91 -2.76 11.59
CA SER A 424 -10.87 -3.72 12.01
C SER A 424 -10.23 -4.39 10.79
N GLY A 425 -9.07 -5.03 10.97
CA GLY A 425 -8.37 -5.75 9.90
C GLY A 425 -9.25 -6.80 9.21
N GLY A 426 -9.94 -7.64 9.96
CA GLY A 426 -10.86 -8.65 9.41
C GLY A 426 -12.07 -8.05 8.70
N GLN A 427 -12.62 -6.94 9.19
CA GLN A 427 -13.69 -6.21 8.50
C GLN A 427 -13.18 -5.61 7.19
N ALA A 428 -11.97 -5.04 7.17
CA ALA A 428 -11.34 -4.48 5.99
C ALA A 428 -11.07 -5.57 4.93
N ALA A 429 -10.60 -6.76 5.33
CA ALA A 429 -10.41 -7.90 4.46
C ALA A 429 -11.72 -8.35 3.81
N ARG A 430 -12.80 -8.49 4.57
CA ARG A 430 -14.14 -8.82 4.04
C ARG A 430 -14.66 -7.76 3.06
N VAL A 431 -14.41 -6.48 3.31
CA VAL A 431 -14.73 -5.40 2.36
C VAL A 431 -13.91 -5.54 1.07
N ALA A 432 -12.62 -5.87 1.15
CA ALA A 432 -11.77 -6.09 -0.02
C ALA A 432 -12.25 -7.27 -0.87
N ILE A 433 -12.63 -8.38 -0.24
CA ILE A 433 -13.21 -9.56 -0.91
C ILE A 433 -14.54 -9.20 -1.57
N ALA A 434 -15.47 -8.54 -0.85
CA ALA A 434 -16.75 -8.10 -1.43
C ALA A 434 -16.53 -7.17 -2.63
N ARG A 435 -15.56 -6.25 -2.55
CA ARG A 435 -15.18 -5.34 -3.63
C ARG A 435 -14.61 -6.08 -4.84
N ALA A 436 -13.83 -7.13 -4.62
CA ALA A 436 -13.26 -7.95 -5.69
C ALA A 436 -14.33 -8.80 -6.39
N LEU A 437 -15.31 -9.31 -5.67
CA LEU A 437 -16.34 -10.21 -6.19
C LEU A 437 -17.56 -9.50 -6.81
N VAL A 438 -17.81 -8.23 -6.49
CA VAL A 438 -19.03 -7.51 -6.88
C VAL A 438 -19.27 -7.43 -8.38
N PHE A 439 -18.22 -7.46 -9.19
CA PHE A 439 -18.32 -7.40 -10.64
C PHE A 439 -18.13 -8.76 -11.33
N ARG A 440 -18.08 -9.87 -10.55
CA ARG A 440 -17.89 -11.24 -11.04
C ARG A 440 -16.68 -11.35 -11.98
N PRO A 441 -15.46 -11.30 -11.45
CA PRO A 441 -14.25 -11.38 -12.26
C PRO A 441 -14.12 -12.76 -12.92
N GLU A 442 -13.49 -12.84 -14.10
CA GLU A 442 -13.09 -14.09 -14.73
C GLU A 442 -12.01 -14.81 -13.91
N VAL A 443 -11.09 -14.03 -13.35
CA VAL A 443 -9.98 -14.50 -12.52
C VAL A 443 -9.90 -13.70 -11.23
N LEU A 444 -9.79 -14.40 -10.11
CA LEU A 444 -9.58 -13.83 -8.79
C LEU A 444 -8.17 -14.18 -8.29
N ILE A 445 -7.42 -13.19 -7.84
CA ILE A 445 -6.13 -13.35 -7.20
C ILE A 445 -6.27 -12.99 -5.73
N LEU A 446 -5.93 -13.90 -4.85
CA LEU A 446 -5.88 -13.75 -3.40
C LEU A 446 -4.41 -13.85 -2.96
N ASP A 447 -3.81 -12.73 -2.60
CA ASP A 447 -2.40 -12.66 -2.18
C ASP A 447 -2.34 -12.53 -0.66
N GLU A 448 -2.15 -13.65 0.03
CA GLU A 448 -2.14 -13.80 1.49
C GLU A 448 -3.35 -13.13 2.19
N PRO A 449 -4.59 -13.48 1.84
CA PRO A 449 -5.78 -12.72 2.26
C PRO A 449 -6.04 -12.73 3.77
N THR A 450 -5.40 -13.64 4.51
CA THR A 450 -5.59 -13.87 5.96
C THR A 450 -4.35 -13.56 6.82
N ALA A 451 -3.18 -13.26 6.22
CA ALA A 451 -1.90 -13.17 6.92
C ALA A 451 -1.82 -12.11 8.04
N ALA A 452 -2.64 -11.05 7.98
CA ALA A 452 -2.65 -9.96 8.97
C ALA A 452 -3.85 -10.04 9.94
N LEU A 453 -4.52 -11.21 10.01
CA LEU A 453 -5.73 -11.41 10.79
C LEU A 453 -5.45 -12.29 12.02
N ASP A 454 -6.23 -12.08 13.07
CA ASP A 454 -6.29 -13.02 14.20
C ASP A 454 -7.00 -14.33 13.80
N VAL A 455 -6.90 -15.34 14.65
CA VAL A 455 -7.42 -16.70 14.38
C VAL A 455 -8.93 -16.69 14.08
N GLU A 456 -9.71 -15.88 14.81
CA GLU A 456 -11.16 -15.80 14.62
C GLU A 456 -11.53 -15.13 13.30
N ALA A 457 -10.88 -14.00 12.99
CA ALA A 457 -11.07 -13.31 11.71
C ALA A 457 -10.62 -14.14 10.52
N THR A 458 -9.53 -14.90 10.64
CA THR A 458 -9.06 -15.86 9.63
C THR A 458 -10.11 -16.91 9.34
N ALA A 459 -10.67 -17.55 10.37
CA ALA A 459 -11.72 -18.56 10.20
C ALA A 459 -12.97 -17.99 9.50
N GLN A 460 -13.40 -16.76 9.87
CA GLN A 460 -14.52 -16.09 9.25
C GLN A 460 -14.27 -15.77 7.77
N VAL A 461 -13.08 -15.24 7.43
CA VAL A 461 -12.71 -14.90 6.05
C VAL A 461 -12.61 -16.16 5.19
N SER A 462 -11.98 -17.23 5.69
CA SER A 462 -11.85 -18.52 4.99
C SER A 462 -13.21 -19.16 4.74
N ALA A 463 -14.14 -19.09 5.70
CA ALA A 463 -15.52 -19.57 5.52
C ALA A 463 -16.25 -18.82 4.41
N VAL A 464 -16.15 -17.48 4.40
CA VAL A 464 -16.73 -16.63 3.35
C VAL A 464 -16.12 -16.97 1.99
N LEU A 465 -14.81 -17.10 1.88
CA LEU A 465 -14.14 -17.45 0.63
C LEU A 465 -14.61 -18.82 0.12
N ARG A 466 -14.67 -19.82 0.98
CA ARG A 466 -15.14 -21.17 0.62
C ARG A 466 -16.57 -21.13 0.06
N GLU A 467 -17.48 -20.46 0.76
CA GLU A 467 -18.87 -20.33 0.33
C GLU A 467 -19.00 -19.57 -1.01
N ARG A 468 -18.21 -18.51 -1.17
CA ARG A 468 -18.32 -17.63 -2.36
C ARG A 468 -17.61 -18.16 -3.59
N LEU A 469 -16.61 -19.03 -3.44
CA LEU A 469 -15.86 -19.64 -4.56
C LEU A 469 -16.48 -20.97 -4.99
N ALA A 470 -17.16 -21.68 -4.09
CA ALA A 470 -17.81 -22.95 -4.41
C ALA A 470 -18.86 -22.75 -5.53
N GLY A 471 -18.62 -23.39 -6.67
CA GLY A 471 -19.54 -23.36 -7.81
C GLY A 471 -19.68 -22.01 -8.52
N ALA A 472 -18.86 -21.01 -8.18
CA ALA A 472 -18.94 -19.68 -8.79
C ALA A 472 -18.36 -19.60 -10.21
N GLY A 473 -17.63 -20.61 -10.67
CA GLY A 473 -16.95 -20.61 -11.98
C GLY A 473 -15.82 -19.58 -12.09
N ILE A 474 -15.30 -19.07 -10.96
CA ILE A 474 -14.22 -18.09 -10.93
C ILE A 474 -12.88 -18.83 -10.80
N THR A 475 -12.01 -18.69 -11.80
CA THR A 475 -10.64 -19.22 -11.72
C THR A 475 -9.85 -18.43 -10.68
N THR A 476 -9.35 -19.09 -9.64
CA THR A 476 -8.75 -18.40 -8.50
C THR A 476 -7.29 -18.81 -8.30
N LEU A 477 -6.40 -17.81 -8.19
CA LEU A 477 -5.04 -17.96 -7.71
C LEU A 477 -4.99 -17.58 -6.22
N LEU A 478 -4.65 -18.52 -5.36
CA LEU A 478 -4.45 -18.30 -3.92
C LEU A 478 -2.95 -18.36 -3.61
N VAL A 479 -2.35 -17.24 -3.25
CA VAL A 479 -1.00 -17.22 -2.67
C VAL A 479 -1.15 -17.33 -1.16
N SER A 480 -0.62 -18.39 -0.56
CA SER A 480 -0.70 -18.63 0.89
C SER A 480 0.54 -19.36 1.39
N HIS A 481 0.84 -19.18 2.66
CA HIS A 481 1.82 -19.97 3.42
C HIS A 481 1.15 -20.81 4.52
N ASP A 482 -0.18 -20.74 4.64
CA ASP A 482 -0.98 -21.50 5.60
C ASP A 482 -1.54 -22.77 4.95
N ILE A 483 -1.10 -23.93 5.43
CA ILE A 483 -1.55 -25.25 4.95
C ILE A 483 -3.05 -25.44 5.15
N ALA A 484 -3.59 -25.00 6.28
CA ALA A 484 -5.00 -25.17 6.59
C ALA A 484 -5.86 -24.39 5.59
N GLU A 485 -5.44 -23.18 5.21
CA GLU A 485 -6.08 -22.40 4.17
C GLU A 485 -5.99 -23.10 2.80
N VAL A 486 -4.80 -23.59 2.42
CA VAL A 486 -4.58 -24.33 1.16
C VAL A 486 -5.45 -25.57 1.09
N LEU A 487 -5.44 -26.43 2.10
CA LEU A 487 -6.24 -27.66 2.14
C LEU A 487 -7.75 -27.41 2.16
N SER A 488 -8.17 -26.27 2.73
CA SER A 488 -9.59 -25.94 2.84
C SER A 488 -10.19 -25.32 1.58
N LEU A 489 -9.36 -24.65 0.76
CA LEU A 489 -9.82 -23.84 -0.37
C LEU A 489 -9.34 -24.36 -1.74
N ALA A 490 -8.12 -24.90 -1.81
CA ALA A 490 -7.48 -25.22 -3.08
C ALA A 490 -7.72 -26.66 -3.50
N SER A 491 -8.04 -26.86 -4.78
CA SER A 491 -8.09 -28.17 -5.44
C SER A 491 -6.81 -28.50 -6.18
N HIS A 492 -5.91 -27.54 -6.35
CA HIS A 492 -4.62 -27.67 -7.01
C HIS A 492 -3.56 -26.83 -6.30
N MET A 493 -2.31 -27.28 -6.25
CA MET A 493 -1.22 -26.62 -5.58
C MET A 493 0.03 -26.60 -6.47
N ILE A 494 0.65 -25.44 -6.58
CA ILE A 494 1.92 -25.18 -7.26
C ILE A 494 2.94 -24.77 -6.19
N VAL A 495 4.06 -25.46 -6.12
CA VAL A 495 5.19 -25.09 -5.27
C VAL A 495 6.21 -24.35 -6.11
N MET A 496 6.55 -23.11 -5.70
CA MET A 496 7.54 -22.29 -6.36
C MET A 496 8.85 -22.22 -5.56
N GLY A 497 9.97 -22.30 -6.28
CA GLY A 497 11.32 -22.10 -5.77
C GLY A 497 12.16 -21.34 -6.79
N GLU A 498 12.92 -20.33 -6.37
CA GLU A 498 13.88 -19.57 -7.20
C GLU A 498 13.33 -19.09 -8.55
N GLY A 499 12.09 -18.61 -8.54
CA GLY A 499 11.44 -18.11 -9.75
C GLY A 499 10.94 -19.18 -10.71
N ARG A 500 10.87 -20.45 -10.30
CA ARG A 500 10.42 -21.59 -11.12
C ARG A 500 9.36 -22.40 -10.37
N ILE A 501 8.62 -23.23 -11.11
CA ILE A 501 7.76 -24.26 -10.53
C ILE A 501 8.64 -25.47 -10.23
N VAL A 502 8.60 -25.89 -8.96
CA VAL A 502 9.38 -27.04 -8.46
C VAL A 502 8.49 -28.29 -8.35
N GLU A 503 7.21 -28.10 -8.03
CA GLU A 503 6.25 -29.18 -7.83
C GLU A 503 4.84 -28.68 -8.13
N ASP A 504 4.00 -29.57 -8.63
CA ASP A 504 2.64 -29.29 -9.09
C ASP A 504 1.75 -30.52 -8.85
N GLY A 505 0.57 -30.34 -8.27
CA GLY A 505 -0.36 -31.44 -8.05
C GLY A 505 -1.53 -31.10 -7.12
N GLU A 506 -2.24 -32.15 -6.73
CA GLU A 506 -3.27 -32.06 -5.69
C GLU A 506 -2.63 -31.78 -4.31
N PRO A 507 -3.15 -30.84 -3.50
CA PRO A 507 -2.55 -30.45 -2.24
C PRO A 507 -2.28 -31.64 -1.30
N ALA A 508 -3.25 -32.54 -1.16
CA ALA A 508 -3.11 -33.72 -0.30
C ALA A 508 -1.96 -34.64 -0.77
N ARG A 509 -1.81 -34.81 -2.10
CA ARG A 509 -0.73 -35.65 -2.66
C ARG A 509 0.64 -34.99 -2.48
N VAL A 510 0.76 -33.69 -2.77
CA VAL A 510 2.02 -32.95 -2.64
C VAL A 510 2.51 -32.95 -1.17
N LEU A 511 1.59 -32.77 -0.21
CA LEU A 511 1.93 -32.78 1.21
C LEU A 511 2.23 -34.19 1.75
N ALA A 512 1.57 -35.23 1.23
CA ALA A 512 1.83 -36.60 1.64
C ALA A 512 3.12 -37.18 1.05
N SER A 513 3.56 -36.69 -0.11
CA SER A 513 4.72 -37.17 -0.85
C SER A 513 5.49 -36.02 -1.51
N PRO A 514 6.06 -35.11 -0.71
CA PRO A 514 6.71 -33.94 -1.24
C PRO A 514 7.96 -34.30 -2.04
N ALA A 515 8.14 -33.66 -3.19
CA ALA A 515 9.30 -33.77 -4.05
C ALA A 515 10.30 -32.63 -3.82
N SER A 516 9.96 -31.64 -3.02
CA SER A 516 10.80 -30.48 -2.70
C SER A 516 11.00 -30.32 -1.19
N VAL A 517 12.17 -29.78 -0.80
CA VAL A 517 12.48 -29.47 0.60
C VAL A 517 11.47 -28.49 1.19
N PHE A 518 10.99 -27.53 0.39
CA PHE A 518 9.99 -26.57 0.84
C PHE A 518 8.64 -27.26 1.12
N ALA A 519 8.17 -28.12 0.23
CA ALA A 519 6.91 -28.86 0.45
C ALA A 519 7.02 -29.81 1.65
N ALA A 520 8.17 -30.45 1.86
CA ALA A 520 8.42 -31.29 3.03
C ALA A 520 8.37 -30.47 4.34
N ARG A 521 8.98 -29.27 4.34
CA ARG A 521 8.92 -28.35 5.49
C ARG A 521 7.50 -27.87 5.74
N LEU A 522 6.79 -27.52 4.67
CA LEU A 522 5.38 -27.11 4.73
C LEU A 522 4.51 -28.22 5.31
N ALA A 523 4.77 -29.49 4.93
CA ALA A 523 4.09 -30.66 5.48
C ALA A 523 4.47 -30.99 6.94
N GLY A 524 5.37 -30.25 7.55
CA GLY A 524 5.83 -30.48 8.93
C GLY A 524 6.74 -31.72 9.10
N LEU A 525 7.38 -32.18 8.01
CA LEU A 525 8.31 -33.30 8.06
C LEU A 525 9.66 -32.85 8.62
N ASN A 526 10.35 -33.79 9.27
CA ASN A 526 11.77 -33.66 9.59
C ASN A 526 12.58 -33.64 8.31
N ILE A 527 13.63 -32.78 8.26
CA ILE A 527 14.50 -32.62 7.10
C ILE A 527 15.96 -32.63 7.57
N VAL A 528 16.74 -33.58 7.03
CA VAL A 528 18.17 -33.66 7.27
C VAL A 528 18.89 -33.59 5.93
N THR A 529 19.72 -32.57 5.72
CA THR A 529 20.40 -32.35 4.45
C THR A 529 21.90 -32.57 4.58
N GLY A 530 22.52 -33.15 3.56
CA GLY A 530 23.95 -33.35 3.52
C GLY A 530 24.42 -34.00 2.22
N PRO A 531 25.75 -34.25 2.09
CA PRO A 531 26.29 -35.05 1.01
C PRO A 531 25.70 -36.47 1.03
N ALA A 532 25.33 -36.98 -0.14
CA ALA A 532 24.77 -38.33 -0.27
C ALA A 532 25.82 -39.39 0.09
N LEU A 533 25.44 -40.30 0.99
CA LEU A 533 26.15 -41.53 1.27
C LEU A 533 25.44 -42.67 0.57
N ALA A 534 26.18 -43.52 -0.16
CA ALA A 534 25.59 -44.70 -0.83
C ALA A 534 25.92 -46.01 -0.08
N ARG A 535 24.90 -46.85 0.05
CA ARG A 535 25.01 -48.27 0.44
C ARG A 535 24.12 -49.11 -0.48
N PRO A 536 24.39 -50.40 -0.65
CA PRO A 536 23.51 -51.24 -1.47
C PRO A 536 22.05 -51.16 -1.02
N GLY A 537 21.18 -50.66 -1.90
CA GLY A 537 19.75 -50.46 -1.65
C GLY A 537 19.39 -49.31 -0.71
N MET A 538 20.31 -48.36 -0.42
CA MET A 538 20.08 -47.25 0.51
C MET A 538 20.87 -46.00 0.16
N VAL A 539 20.27 -44.83 0.45
CA VAL A 539 20.93 -43.54 0.40
C VAL A 539 20.89 -42.92 1.81
N GLY A 540 21.96 -42.27 2.23
CA GLY A 540 22.05 -41.69 3.57
C GLY A 540 22.69 -40.33 3.61
N VAL A 541 22.61 -39.69 4.79
CA VAL A 541 23.30 -38.44 5.13
C VAL A 541 24.02 -38.67 6.47
N ARG A 542 25.26 -38.18 6.56
CA ARG A 542 26.05 -38.25 7.81
C ARG A 542 25.49 -37.24 8.82
N VAL A 543 25.40 -37.68 10.08
CA VAL A 543 25.01 -36.83 11.21
C VAL A 543 25.94 -37.19 12.37
N GLY A 544 26.96 -36.38 12.60
CA GLY A 544 28.06 -36.72 13.54
C GLY A 544 28.79 -38.00 13.17
N ASP A 545 28.95 -38.92 14.16
CA ASP A 545 29.58 -40.22 13.96
C ASP A 545 28.64 -41.27 13.34
N GLY A 546 27.34 -40.97 13.22
CA GLY A 546 26.34 -41.84 12.62
C GLY A 546 25.85 -41.41 11.25
N ALA A 547 24.82 -42.09 10.76
CA ALA A 547 24.15 -41.69 9.50
C ALA A 547 22.66 -42.03 9.56
N LEU A 548 21.87 -41.15 8.92
CA LEU A 548 20.47 -41.36 8.64
C LEU A 548 20.31 -41.98 7.25
N TRP A 549 19.49 -43.03 7.13
CA TRP A 549 19.34 -43.83 5.91
C TRP A 549 17.91 -43.83 5.40
N ALA A 550 17.75 -43.71 4.09
CA ALA A 550 16.50 -43.93 3.35
C ALA A 550 16.63 -45.17 2.43
N ALA A 551 15.52 -45.83 2.12
CA ALA A 551 15.50 -46.89 1.11
C ALA A 551 15.77 -46.33 -0.29
N ALA A 552 16.50 -47.03 -1.15
CA ALA A 552 17.00 -46.54 -2.43
C ALA A 552 15.98 -46.45 -3.57
N ASP A 553 14.72 -46.85 -3.32
CA ASP A 553 13.64 -46.76 -4.34
C ASP A 553 13.32 -45.32 -4.79
N SER A 554 13.96 -44.30 -4.15
CA SER A 554 13.67 -42.88 -4.37
C SER A 554 14.75 -42.08 -5.07
N VAL A 555 15.95 -42.60 -5.34
CA VAL A 555 17.06 -41.90 -6.03
C VAL A 555 17.65 -42.79 -7.10
N GLY A 556 17.72 -42.36 -8.35
CA GLY A 556 18.32 -43.09 -9.45
C GLY A 556 19.82 -43.32 -9.23
N PRO A 557 20.38 -44.44 -9.74
CA PRO A 557 21.80 -44.75 -9.62
C PRO A 557 22.62 -43.76 -10.49
N GLY A 558 23.46 -42.91 -9.88
CA GLY A 558 24.41 -42.14 -10.67
C GLY A 558 25.05 -40.89 -10.06
N GLU A 559 24.69 -40.42 -8.88
CA GLU A 559 25.26 -39.18 -8.35
C GLU A 559 25.80 -39.34 -6.92
N GLU A 560 26.98 -39.93 -6.80
CA GLU A 560 27.70 -40.07 -5.50
C GLU A 560 28.23 -38.70 -4.94
N SER A 561 28.02 -37.59 -5.64
CA SER A 561 28.45 -36.25 -5.18
C SER A 561 27.28 -35.30 -4.95
N ALA A 562 26.01 -35.72 -5.17
CA ALA A 562 24.85 -34.86 -5.03
C ALA A 562 24.48 -34.65 -3.56
N ARG A 563 24.06 -33.43 -3.21
CA ARG A 563 23.42 -33.19 -1.91
C ARG A 563 21.99 -33.75 -1.92
N VAL A 564 21.60 -34.40 -0.83
CA VAL A 564 20.26 -34.94 -0.65
C VAL A 564 19.63 -34.41 0.64
N ALA A 565 18.32 -34.26 0.61
CA ALA A 565 17.50 -34.04 1.80
C ALA A 565 16.77 -35.34 2.16
N LEU A 566 16.94 -35.83 3.36
CA LEU A 566 16.20 -36.93 3.90
C LEU A 566 15.00 -36.38 4.67
N THR A 567 13.79 -36.83 4.31
CA THR A 567 12.55 -36.33 4.89
C THR A 567 11.78 -37.50 5.52
N PHE A 568 11.20 -37.24 6.70
CA PHE A 568 10.41 -38.26 7.44
C PHE A 568 9.45 -37.57 8.42
N PRO A 569 8.28 -38.15 8.67
CA PRO A 569 7.31 -37.57 9.59
C PRO A 569 7.78 -37.65 11.05
N PRO A 570 7.36 -36.72 11.92
CA PRO A 570 7.68 -36.77 13.36
C PRO A 570 7.26 -38.04 14.06
N GLU A 571 6.22 -38.71 13.58
CA GLU A 571 5.69 -39.98 14.08
C GLU A 571 6.60 -41.17 13.75
N ALA A 572 7.50 -41.03 12.75
CA ALA A 572 8.48 -42.05 12.39
C ALA A 572 9.67 -42.11 13.35
N VAL A 573 9.81 -41.09 14.19
CA VAL A 573 10.92 -40.94 15.14
C VAL A 573 10.56 -41.65 16.45
N ALA A 574 11.30 -42.72 16.79
CA ALA A 574 11.20 -43.38 18.09
C ALA A 574 12.29 -42.88 19.03
N LEU A 575 11.94 -42.67 20.29
CA LEU A 575 12.84 -42.18 21.35
C LEU A 575 13.09 -43.30 22.36
N SER A 576 14.35 -43.44 22.81
CA SER A 576 14.73 -44.43 23.84
C SER A 576 15.87 -43.90 24.72
N ARG A 577 15.97 -44.41 25.96
CA ARG A 577 17.09 -44.10 26.88
C ARG A 577 18.36 -44.85 26.50
N GLU A 578 18.23 -46.03 25.90
CA GLU A 578 19.32 -46.90 25.52
C GLU A 578 19.40 -47.03 24.00
N GLU A 579 20.59 -47.38 23.50
CA GLU A 579 20.80 -47.60 22.08
C GLU A 579 19.96 -48.78 21.58
N ALA A 580 19.17 -48.56 20.54
CA ALA A 580 18.31 -49.59 19.97
C ALA A 580 19.11 -50.58 19.11
N HIS A 581 19.21 -51.81 19.53
CA HIS A 581 19.93 -52.87 18.82
C HIS A 581 19.08 -53.65 17.80
N ALA A 582 17.83 -53.26 17.60
CA ALA A 582 16.89 -53.95 16.70
C ALA A 582 16.80 -53.30 15.31
N SER A 583 15.87 -53.66 14.52
CA SER A 583 15.54 -53.36 13.12
C SER A 583 15.73 -51.91 12.56
N PRO A 584 15.80 -50.80 13.32
CA PRO A 584 16.07 -49.49 12.69
C PRO A 584 17.50 -49.39 12.17
N ARG A 585 17.65 -48.85 10.93
CA ARG A 585 18.95 -48.66 10.28
C ARG A 585 19.62 -47.36 10.66
N SER A 586 18.88 -46.41 11.25
CA SER A 586 19.37 -45.12 11.71
C SER A 586 19.12 -45.02 13.21
N VAL A 587 20.19 -45.04 13.99
CA VAL A 587 20.17 -44.85 15.46
C VAL A 587 21.21 -43.77 15.76
N LEU A 588 20.79 -42.68 16.37
CA LEU A 588 21.62 -41.49 16.58
C LEU A 588 21.47 -40.99 18.02
N PRO A 589 22.55 -40.61 18.69
CA PRO A 589 22.46 -39.95 19.98
C PRO A 589 21.96 -38.50 19.80
N GLY A 590 21.15 -38.05 20.75
CA GLY A 590 20.62 -36.67 20.75
C GLY A 590 20.37 -36.15 22.16
N VAL A 591 20.06 -34.88 22.25
CA VAL A 591 19.73 -34.17 23.50
C VAL A 591 18.40 -33.49 23.34
N VAL A 592 17.52 -33.59 24.34
CA VAL A 592 16.22 -32.93 24.35
C VAL A 592 16.42 -31.41 24.32
N ALA A 593 16.07 -30.78 23.21
CA ALA A 593 16.18 -29.34 23.01
C ALA A 593 14.90 -28.58 23.41
N GLY A 594 13.75 -29.23 23.42
CA GLY A 594 12.49 -28.62 23.80
C GLY A 594 11.33 -29.60 23.76
N ILE A 595 10.29 -29.27 24.48
CA ILE A 595 9.08 -30.10 24.63
C ILE A 595 7.88 -29.20 24.43
N ASP A 596 6.92 -29.65 23.63
CA ASP A 596 5.67 -28.97 23.37
C ASP A 596 4.52 -29.96 23.53
N VAL A 597 3.50 -29.57 24.31
CA VAL A 597 2.40 -30.49 24.68
C VAL A 597 1.11 -30.02 24.01
N ASP A 598 0.54 -30.88 23.19
CA ASP A 598 -0.73 -30.65 22.50
C ASP A 598 -1.72 -31.79 22.82
N GLY A 599 -2.54 -31.55 23.83
CA GLY A 599 -3.51 -32.52 24.32
C GLY A 599 -2.86 -33.84 24.80
N SER A 600 -3.14 -34.97 24.11
CA SER A 600 -2.58 -36.29 24.40
C SER A 600 -1.25 -36.60 23.72
N LEU A 601 -0.74 -35.67 22.90
CA LEU A 601 0.50 -35.79 22.15
C LEU A 601 1.57 -34.86 22.68
N VAL A 602 2.80 -35.30 22.61
CA VAL A 602 3.99 -34.51 22.98
C VAL A 602 4.92 -34.46 21.79
N SER A 603 5.25 -33.25 21.34
CA SER A 603 6.26 -32.99 20.32
C SER A 603 7.59 -32.69 21.00
N VAL A 604 8.55 -33.59 20.86
CA VAL A 604 9.89 -33.50 21.46
C VAL A 604 10.88 -33.07 20.38
N ARG A 605 11.49 -31.92 20.56
CA ARG A 605 12.59 -31.48 19.70
C ARG A 605 13.90 -32.01 20.25
N VAL A 606 14.61 -32.76 19.43
CA VAL A 606 15.88 -33.37 19.76
C VAL A 606 16.99 -32.77 18.91
N ALA A 607 18.01 -32.23 19.55
CA ALA A 607 19.24 -31.80 18.90
C ALA A 607 20.16 -33.02 18.70
N LEU A 608 20.46 -33.32 17.45
CA LEU A 608 21.47 -34.30 17.05
C LEU A 608 22.82 -33.57 16.86
N ALA A 609 23.86 -34.33 16.49
CA ALA A 609 25.16 -33.73 16.15
C ALA A 609 25.05 -32.72 15.02
N GLU A 610 26.05 -31.77 14.93
CA GLU A 610 26.19 -30.77 13.88
C GLU A 610 25.00 -29.77 13.79
N GLY A 611 24.23 -29.58 14.89
CA GLY A 611 23.11 -28.65 14.95
C GLY A 611 21.83 -29.12 14.25
N VAL A 612 21.78 -30.39 13.84
CA VAL A 612 20.58 -30.98 13.23
C VAL A 612 19.49 -31.11 14.28
N LEU A 613 18.31 -30.50 14.04
CA LEU A 613 17.12 -30.64 14.91
C LEU A 613 16.12 -31.59 14.27
N VAL A 614 15.65 -32.55 15.05
CA VAL A 614 14.62 -33.51 14.67
C VAL A 614 13.47 -33.46 15.68
N THR A 615 12.23 -33.46 15.19
CA THR A 615 11.03 -33.51 16.04
C THR A 615 10.50 -34.96 16.08
N ALA A 616 10.26 -35.47 17.29
CA ALA A 616 9.53 -36.69 17.50
C ALA A 616 8.13 -36.37 18.04
N ARG A 617 7.12 -37.09 17.59
CA ARG A 617 5.76 -36.99 18.14
C ARG A 617 5.39 -38.27 18.81
N VAL A 618 5.17 -38.22 20.13
CA VAL A 618 4.89 -39.35 21.00
C VAL A 618 3.63 -39.09 21.83
N THR A 619 3.06 -40.15 22.44
CA THR A 619 1.95 -39.95 23.38
C THR A 619 2.46 -39.40 24.72
N ALA A 620 1.62 -38.68 25.45
CA ALA A 620 1.97 -38.13 26.76
C ALA A 620 2.38 -39.23 27.74
N SER A 621 1.74 -40.44 27.68
CA SER A 621 2.14 -41.58 28.51
C SER A 621 3.54 -42.07 28.13
N ALA A 622 3.83 -42.29 26.84
CA ALA A 622 5.15 -42.72 26.39
C ALA A 622 6.26 -41.75 26.78
N TRP A 623 5.99 -40.42 26.73
CA TRP A 623 6.92 -39.41 27.19
C TRP A 623 7.12 -39.47 28.73
N SER A 624 6.05 -39.64 29.48
CA SER A 624 6.11 -39.82 30.95
C SER A 624 6.92 -41.04 31.36
N ASP A 625 6.75 -42.16 30.63
CA ASP A 625 7.49 -43.40 30.90
C ASP A 625 9.00 -43.25 30.60
N LEU A 626 9.36 -42.40 29.65
CA LEU A 626 10.77 -42.04 29.39
C LEU A 626 11.37 -41.22 30.54
N GLY A 627 10.57 -40.40 31.23
CA GLY A 627 10.98 -39.62 32.39
C GLY A 627 12.18 -38.71 32.11
N LEU A 628 12.24 -38.07 30.91
CA LEU A 628 13.33 -37.20 30.46
C LEU A 628 12.90 -35.76 30.46
N GLY A 629 13.85 -34.87 30.80
CA GLY A 629 13.70 -33.41 30.76
C GLY A 629 14.53 -32.76 29.64
N VAL A 630 14.33 -31.45 29.47
CA VAL A 630 15.14 -30.66 28.55
C VAL A 630 16.61 -30.65 28.99
N GLY A 631 17.52 -30.90 28.05
CA GLY A 631 18.95 -31.01 28.30
C GLY A 631 19.45 -32.45 28.55
N GLU A 632 18.56 -33.41 28.69
CA GLU A 632 18.94 -34.81 28.90
C GLU A 632 19.18 -35.55 27.59
N GLY A 633 20.13 -36.51 27.61
CA GLY A 633 20.51 -37.34 26.48
C GLY A 633 19.52 -38.49 26.25
N LEU A 634 19.32 -38.79 24.97
CA LEU A 634 18.48 -39.92 24.52
C LEU A 634 18.97 -40.45 23.17
N TRP A 635 18.40 -41.54 22.74
CA TRP A 635 18.62 -42.11 21.42
C TRP A 635 17.41 -41.92 20.53
N VAL A 636 17.69 -41.45 19.31
CA VAL A 636 16.71 -41.26 18.22
C VAL A 636 16.87 -42.43 17.24
N SER A 637 15.79 -43.11 16.94
CA SER A 637 15.80 -44.18 15.94
C SER A 637 14.74 -43.94 14.87
N VAL A 638 15.10 -44.12 13.59
CA VAL A 638 14.20 -43.97 12.45
C VAL A 638 14.36 -45.18 11.51
N LYS A 639 13.23 -45.75 11.07
CA LYS A 639 13.26 -46.84 10.09
C LYS A 639 13.52 -46.28 8.68
N ALA A 640 14.50 -46.84 7.97
CA ALA A 640 14.86 -46.40 6.61
C ALA A 640 13.68 -46.44 5.62
N THR A 641 12.70 -47.31 5.80
CA THR A 641 11.49 -47.39 4.98
C THR A 641 10.50 -46.23 5.19
N GLN A 642 10.68 -45.44 6.24
CA GLN A 642 9.88 -44.25 6.55
C GLN A 642 10.59 -42.94 6.15
N VAL A 643 11.84 -43.05 5.67
CA VAL A 643 12.66 -41.94 5.22
C VAL A 643 12.65 -41.89 3.71
N ARG A 644 12.42 -40.72 3.15
CA ARG A 644 12.53 -40.43 1.70
C ARG A 644 13.72 -39.56 1.42
N ALA A 645 14.38 -39.79 0.31
CA ALA A 645 15.45 -38.93 -0.18
C ALA A 645 14.94 -38.05 -1.30
N ILE A 646 15.23 -36.73 -1.21
CA ILE A 646 14.90 -35.71 -2.21
C ILE A 646 16.22 -35.14 -2.69
N PRO A 647 16.50 -35.08 -4.01
CA PRO A 647 17.70 -34.42 -4.53
C PRO A 647 17.63 -32.90 -4.26
N VAL A 648 18.75 -32.32 -3.84
CA VAL A 648 18.87 -30.88 -3.56
C VAL A 648 19.82 -30.28 -4.58
N ALA A 649 19.37 -29.26 -5.34
CA ALA A 649 20.23 -28.52 -6.25
C ALA A 649 21.30 -27.74 -5.48
N GLU A 650 22.52 -27.65 -6.02
CA GLU A 650 23.68 -26.99 -5.37
C GLU A 650 23.49 -25.51 -5.02
N SER A 651 22.49 -24.84 -5.64
CA SER A 651 22.22 -23.40 -5.45
C SER A 651 21.22 -23.07 -4.33
N SER A 652 20.58 -24.05 -3.70
CA SER A 652 19.61 -23.78 -2.63
C SER A 652 20.28 -23.77 -1.25
N GLU A 653 20.83 -22.61 -0.86
CA GLU A 653 21.10 -22.34 0.56
C GLU A 653 19.78 -22.35 1.36
N LEU A 654 19.77 -23.16 2.42
CA LEU A 654 18.67 -23.42 3.36
C LEU A 654 18.29 -22.22 4.21
#